data_e223a05aa595662765cf741c05bd09d3
#
_entry.id   e223a05aa595662765cf741c05bd09d3
#
_cell.length_a   1.000
_cell.length_b   1.000
_cell.length_c   1.000
_cell.angle_alpha   90.00
_cell.angle_beta   90.00
_cell.angle_gamma   90.00
#
_symmetry.space_group_name_H-M   'P 1'
#
loop_
_entity.id
_entity.type
_entity.pdbx_description
1 polymer ?
#
loop_
_entity_poly.entity_id
_entity_poly.type
_entity_poly.pdbx_seq_one_letter_code
_entity_poly.pdbx_strand_id
1 'polypeptide(L)'
;MIPRPADSLREGFSKWTDDFNEIRGLFSEMLEEEGDADLAAFLRSCFDDACAPRELAALPAEYCQALSIVFQLLDIVEENTANQVRRRAEDPRRQEGEPGLWLYNLSDLRQRGFSEAALRSAMDQTSVEPVLTAHPTEAKRATVLEHHRAIYLLLVERDNRRFTEVEAAIFRRRLKAALERLWRTGEIRSERPEVESEVQGVLHYLRWVFPDVVELLDQRFQHSWSAVFGTAPPNLPKLAFGSWVGGDRDGHPLVTPEVTARTLVLLRQGALAVARERLRQLGARLSLAESEVPVPEMLCDRIAILSRILGAEVARKAIDRNPREPWRQLINLMLARLERVDNADGYASASEWIEDFEVLETSLVEAGARNVAEMDVRPAIAQARVFGFHLATLDIRQNSQYHDRAMAGLLRAAGFAKHDFPNWSEAEKLEFLNRELQTLRPFTGPHMNLDPEAAHVTALFRELRMHLSTKGPEGLGPVIVSMTRGVADLLVVYLLAREGGLLVETEGGLACELAVAPLFETIRDLENSAGILDKFLSHPVSIRRPVNDVVVMLGYSDSNKDGGVLCSQWSLHQAERELTAVAKKHNTRLTFFHGRGGTVGRGAGPTHVFLEALPQGSLTGKMRVTEQGEVIAQKYANRVTATFQLERLLAGVTRTTLLHSVRPQGDTHELESIWPRVVEISFKTYRKLVETDGFVTFFRQATPIDAIEQTQLGSRPSHRSGAGTLDDLRAIPWVFSWSQARFHLPGWYGVGTALDWLRRERIDDWKQLREQVRVWPFLSYLLHNAEASLMMAHPGLMRLYASLVEDEALSARLFETIFEEYKLSESVIEELLGNSATRRSRLALAVRLRRGALDQLHQEQVRLLRAWRREPKEDTLTALLLTVNAIGMGQKMTG
;
A
#
# COMPACT_ATOMS: atom_id res chain seq x y z
N MET A 1 -20.83 -3.23 -15.59
CA MET A 1 -19.55 -3.17 -16.34
C MET A 1 -19.90 -3.06 -17.82
N ILE A 2 -19.77 -1.86 -18.42
CA ILE A 2 -20.02 -1.65 -19.85
C ILE A 2 -18.86 -2.32 -20.60
N PRO A 3 -19.14 -3.21 -21.58
CA PRO A 3 -18.05 -3.90 -22.29
C PRO A 3 -17.21 -2.90 -23.07
N ARG A 4 -15.91 -2.88 -22.85
CA ARG A 4 -14.97 -2.22 -23.77
C ARG A 4 -15.19 -2.81 -25.18
N PRO A 5 -15.12 -2.02 -26.26
CA PRO A 5 -15.20 -2.56 -27.61
C PRO A 5 -14.16 -3.68 -27.76
N ALA A 6 -14.58 -4.84 -28.22
CA ALA A 6 -13.73 -6.04 -28.37
C ALA A 6 -12.45 -5.77 -29.17
N ASP A 7 -12.49 -4.81 -30.07
CA ASP A 7 -11.37 -4.44 -30.94
C ASP A 7 -10.20 -3.76 -30.19
N SER A 8 -10.47 -2.86 -29.24
CA SER A 8 -9.40 -2.17 -28.48
C SER A 8 -8.67 -3.11 -27.51
N LEU A 9 -9.33 -4.15 -27.03
CA LEU A 9 -8.71 -5.19 -26.21
C LEU A 9 -7.83 -6.12 -27.05
N ARG A 10 -8.27 -6.51 -28.24
CA ARG A 10 -7.48 -7.33 -29.16
C ARG A 10 -6.22 -6.62 -29.62
N GLU A 11 -6.30 -5.34 -29.99
CA GLU A 11 -5.14 -4.52 -30.32
C GLU A 11 -4.15 -4.40 -29.15
N GLY A 12 -4.66 -4.24 -27.92
CA GLY A 12 -3.84 -4.21 -26.71
C GLY A 12 -3.10 -5.53 -26.48
N PHE A 13 -3.74 -6.68 -26.70
CA PHE A 13 -3.09 -7.99 -26.53
C PHE A 13 -2.04 -8.28 -27.61
N SER A 14 -2.31 -7.91 -28.87
CA SER A 14 -1.32 -8.02 -29.95
C SER A 14 -0.09 -7.16 -29.62
N LYS A 15 -0.29 -5.87 -29.31
CA LYS A 15 0.81 -4.96 -28.94
C LYS A 15 1.64 -5.50 -27.77
N TRP A 16 1.00 -6.02 -26.72
CA TRP A 16 1.70 -6.60 -25.59
C TRP A 16 2.61 -7.74 -26.00
N THR A 17 2.10 -8.67 -26.81
CA THR A 17 2.87 -9.83 -27.28
C THR A 17 4.01 -9.39 -28.22
N ASP A 18 3.74 -8.47 -29.16
CA ASP A 18 4.72 -7.98 -30.14
C ASP A 18 5.87 -7.22 -29.44
N ASP A 19 5.55 -6.30 -28.53
CA ASP A 19 6.54 -5.54 -27.76
C ASP A 19 7.38 -6.45 -26.87
N PHE A 20 6.77 -7.48 -26.27
CA PHE A 20 7.50 -8.45 -25.46
C PHE A 20 8.47 -9.27 -26.30
N ASN A 21 8.04 -9.76 -27.48
CA ASN A 21 8.89 -10.52 -28.39
C ASN A 21 10.05 -9.67 -28.90
N GLU A 22 9.83 -8.39 -29.19
CA GLU A 22 10.89 -7.47 -29.61
C GLU A 22 11.96 -7.28 -28.51
N ILE A 23 11.55 -6.91 -27.28
CA ILE A 23 12.50 -6.64 -26.21
C ILE A 23 13.24 -7.90 -25.76
N ARG A 24 12.55 -9.04 -25.70
CA ARG A 24 13.16 -10.34 -25.44
C ARG A 24 14.17 -10.73 -26.53
N GLY A 25 13.80 -10.50 -27.80
CA GLY A 25 14.69 -10.71 -28.95
C GLY A 25 15.99 -9.89 -28.83
N LEU A 26 15.87 -8.62 -28.48
CA LEU A 26 17.03 -7.74 -28.25
C LEU A 26 17.91 -8.20 -27.09
N PHE A 27 17.31 -8.71 -26.01
CA PHE A 27 18.03 -9.28 -24.87
C PHE A 27 18.78 -10.55 -25.30
N SER A 28 18.12 -11.44 -26.05
CA SER A 28 18.78 -12.67 -26.58
C SER A 28 19.92 -12.34 -27.55
N GLU A 29 19.77 -11.36 -28.44
CA GLU A 29 20.84 -10.89 -29.33
C GLU A 29 22.05 -10.34 -28.55
N MET A 30 21.79 -9.59 -27.46
CA MET A 30 22.85 -9.06 -26.59
C MET A 30 23.64 -10.21 -25.95
N LEU A 31 22.96 -11.24 -25.44
CA LEU A 31 23.63 -12.42 -24.85
C LEU A 31 24.45 -13.18 -25.89
N GLU A 32 23.98 -13.32 -27.14
CA GLU A 32 24.74 -13.92 -28.23
C GLU A 32 26.00 -13.10 -28.58
N GLU A 33 25.91 -11.78 -28.58
CA GLU A 33 27.04 -10.87 -28.81
C GLU A 33 28.12 -10.99 -27.69
N GLU A 34 27.70 -11.33 -26.45
CA GLU A 34 28.58 -11.58 -25.30
C GLU A 34 29.17 -13.01 -25.28
N GLY A 35 28.73 -13.89 -26.17
CA GLY A 35 29.22 -15.28 -26.30
C GLY A 35 28.31 -16.33 -25.67
N ASP A 36 27.15 -15.93 -25.08
CA ASP A 36 26.20 -16.79 -24.35
C ASP A 36 25.09 -17.33 -25.27
N ALA A 37 25.46 -17.91 -26.41
CA ALA A 37 24.51 -18.39 -27.43
C ALA A 37 23.57 -19.51 -26.87
N ASP A 38 24.05 -20.33 -25.96
CA ASP A 38 23.27 -21.41 -25.33
C ASP A 38 22.16 -20.84 -24.42
N LEU A 39 22.48 -19.83 -23.63
CA LEU A 39 21.52 -19.12 -22.79
C LEU A 39 20.44 -18.40 -23.64
N ALA A 40 20.86 -17.74 -24.70
CA ALA A 40 19.94 -17.09 -25.64
C ALA A 40 18.99 -18.09 -26.30
N ALA A 41 19.48 -19.28 -26.72
CA ALA A 41 18.67 -20.35 -27.26
C ALA A 41 17.70 -20.94 -26.24
N PHE A 42 18.13 -21.10 -24.98
CA PHE A 42 17.27 -21.51 -23.89
C PHE A 42 16.12 -20.53 -23.66
N LEU A 43 16.41 -19.24 -23.56
CA LEU A 43 15.36 -18.20 -23.38
C LEU A 43 14.33 -18.24 -24.51
N ARG A 44 14.77 -18.41 -25.77
CA ARG A 44 13.85 -18.59 -26.88
C ARG A 44 12.91 -19.78 -26.67
N SER A 45 13.45 -20.95 -26.28
CA SER A 45 12.66 -22.16 -26.07
C SER A 45 11.61 -22.04 -24.93
N CYS A 46 11.88 -21.22 -23.91
CA CYS A 46 10.95 -21.03 -22.78
C CYS A 46 9.73 -20.17 -23.09
N PHE A 47 9.82 -19.30 -24.10
CA PHE A 47 8.78 -18.30 -24.40
C PHE A 47 8.22 -18.38 -25.82
N ASP A 48 8.63 -19.38 -26.61
CA ASP A 48 8.25 -19.54 -27.99
C ASP A 48 7.40 -20.80 -28.13
N ASP A 49 6.10 -20.65 -28.41
CA ASP A 49 5.17 -21.79 -28.59
C ASP A 49 5.59 -22.73 -29.75
N ALA A 50 6.43 -22.23 -30.67
CA ALA A 50 6.96 -23.02 -31.81
C ALA A 50 8.22 -23.83 -31.46
N CYS A 51 8.86 -23.57 -30.33
CA CYS A 51 10.07 -24.29 -29.90
C CYS A 51 9.72 -25.38 -28.89
N ALA A 52 10.28 -26.58 -29.08
CA ALA A 52 10.21 -27.63 -28.07
C ALA A 52 10.95 -27.16 -26.79
N PRO A 53 10.39 -27.37 -25.61
CA PRO A 53 11.06 -27.03 -24.35
C PRO A 53 12.41 -27.72 -24.26
N ARG A 54 13.47 -26.96 -24.02
CA ARG A 54 14.81 -27.52 -23.80
C ARG A 54 14.91 -28.02 -22.37
N GLU A 55 14.81 -29.34 -22.19
CA GLU A 55 15.01 -29.95 -20.86
C GLU A 55 16.48 -29.92 -20.46
N LEU A 56 16.76 -29.26 -19.33
CA LEU A 56 18.10 -29.25 -18.72
C LEU A 56 18.07 -30.12 -17.46
N ALA A 57 19.13 -30.92 -17.27
CA ALA A 57 19.26 -31.74 -16.05
C ALA A 57 19.40 -30.89 -14.78
N ALA A 58 19.95 -29.69 -14.90
CA ALA A 58 20.03 -28.66 -13.87
C ALA A 58 20.07 -27.29 -14.55
N LEU A 59 19.44 -26.29 -13.93
CA LEU A 59 19.40 -24.93 -14.43
C LEU A 59 20.55 -24.13 -13.78
N PRO A 60 21.55 -23.64 -14.55
CA PRO A 60 22.58 -22.78 -13.99
C PRO A 60 21.99 -21.49 -13.37
N ALA A 61 22.69 -20.92 -12.38
CA ALA A 61 22.28 -19.69 -11.71
C ALA A 61 22.02 -18.52 -12.68
N GLU A 62 22.85 -18.38 -13.69
CA GLU A 62 22.75 -17.38 -14.76
C GLU A 62 21.44 -17.51 -15.56
N TYR A 63 20.97 -18.75 -15.76
CA TYR A 63 19.70 -19.02 -16.44
C TYR A 63 18.50 -18.57 -15.58
N CYS A 64 18.56 -18.81 -14.26
CA CYS A 64 17.54 -18.31 -13.33
C CYS A 64 17.49 -16.77 -13.32
N GLN A 65 18.67 -16.12 -13.32
CA GLN A 65 18.77 -14.66 -13.40
C GLN A 65 18.20 -14.14 -14.73
N ALA A 66 18.54 -14.76 -15.85
CA ALA A 66 18.03 -14.36 -17.15
C ALA A 66 16.49 -14.48 -17.24
N LEU A 67 15.91 -15.56 -16.71
CA LEU A 67 14.45 -15.71 -16.63
C LEU A 67 13.81 -14.65 -15.74
N SER A 68 14.42 -14.32 -14.59
CA SER A 68 13.98 -13.23 -13.72
C SER A 68 13.93 -11.91 -14.48
N ILE A 69 14.99 -11.57 -15.21
CA ILE A 69 15.04 -10.35 -16.03
C ILE A 69 13.97 -10.35 -17.11
N VAL A 70 13.79 -11.46 -17.84
CA VAL A 70 12.74 -11.53 -18.87
C VAL A 70 11.35 -11.33 -18.28
N PHE A 71 11.05 -11.82 -17.08
CA PHE A 71 9.79 -11.53 -16.38
C PHE A 71 9.67 -10.06 -16.02
N GLN A 72 10.74 -9.42 -15.57
CA GLN A 72 10.75 -7.97 -15.29
C GLN A 72 10.50 -7.16 -16.57
N LEU A 73 11.10 -7.55 -17.69
CA LEU A 73 10.85 -6.93 -18.99
C LEU A 73 9.40 -7.12 -19.46
N LEU A 74 8.83 -8.31 -19.25
CA LEU A 74 7.42 -8.59 -19.54
C LEU A 74 6.49 -7.68 -18.73
N ASP A 75 6.82 -7.43 -17.46
CA ASP A 75 6.07 -6.53 -16.59
C ASP A 75 6.13 -5.08 -17.07
N ILE A 76 7.31 -4.61 -17.48
CA ILE A 76 7.51 -3.25 -18.02
C ILE A 76 6.69 -3.08 -19.32
N VAL A 77 6.70 -4.08 -20.20
CA VAL A 77 5.91 -4.06 -21.45
C VAL A 77 4.41 -4.08 -21.16
N GLU A 78 3.96 -4.93 -20.22
CA GLU A 78 2.56 -4.97 -19.81
C GLU A 78 2.08 -3.62 -19.28
N GLU A 79 2.89 -2.97 -18.46
CA GLU A 79 2.60 -1.65 -17.90
C GLU A 79 2.51 -0.58 -18.99
N ASN A 80 3.49 -0.54 -19.91
CA ASN A 80 3.48 0.39 -21.03
C ASN A 80 2.24 0.19 -21.92
N THR A 81 1.93 -1.07 -22.28
CA THR A 81 0.75 -1.40 -23.08
C THR A 81 -0.55 -0.98 -22.40
N ALA A 82 -0.67 -1.24 -21.09
CA ALA A 82 -1.83 -0.83 -20.31
C ALA A 82 -2.01 0.70 -20.32
N ASN A 83 -0.91 1.46 -20.20
CA ASN A 83 -0.94 2.91 -20.26
C ASN A 83 -1.33 3.42 -21.66
N GLN A 84 -0.84 2.80 -22.73
CA GLN A 84 -1.23 3.17 -24.10
C GLN A 84 -2.72 2.88 -24.38
N VAL A 85 -3.24 1.74 -23.92
CA VAL A 85 -4.67 1.41 -24.03
C VAL A 85 -5.54 2.41 -23.27
N ARG A 86 -5.13 2.83 -22.07
CA ARG A 86 -5.82 3.86 -21.28
C ARG A 86 -5.84 5.21 -22.01
N ARG A 87 -4.69 5.66 -22.51
CA ARG A 87 -4.59 6.93 -23.27
C ARG A 87 -5.53 6.94 -24.49
N ARG A 88 -5.66 5.80 -25.18
CA ARG A 88 -6.64 5.67 -26.29
C ARG A 88 -8.09 5.70 -25.81
N ALA A 89 -8.36 5.22 -24.60
CA ALA A 89 -9.71 5.26 -24.00
C ALA A 89 -10.12 6.67 -23.53
N GLU A 90 -9.16 7.58 -23.35
CA GLU A 90 -9.38 9.00 -23.02
C GLU A 90 -9.77 9.86 -24.25
N ASP A 91 -9.99 9.28 -25.43
CA ASP A 91 -10.45 9.99 -26.62
C ASP A 91 -11.76 10.74 -26.30
N PRO A 92 -11.83 12.07 -26.55
CA PRO A 92 -13.03 12.91 -26.28
C PRO A 92 -14.31 12.43 -26.99
N ARG A 93 -14.16 11.62 -28.03
CA ARG A 93 -15.29 10.97 -28.74
C ARG A 93 -15.94 9.85 -27.92
N ARG A 94 -15.28 9.35 -26.87
CA ARG A 94 -15.77 8.35 -25.95
C ARG A 94 -16.21 9.05 -24.66
N GLN A 95 -17.46 9.44 -24.57
CA GLN A 95 -18.05 10.27 -23.50
C GLN A 95 -18.01 9.64 -22.09
N GLU A 96 -17.63 8.37 -21.94
CA GLU A 96 -17.82 7.64 -20.70
C GLU A 96 -16.56 7.51 -19.82
N GLY A 97 -15.36 7.74 -20.36
CA GLY A 97 -14.12 7.60 -19.60
C GLY A 97 -13.82 6.17 -19.12
N GLU A 98 -12.71 5.96 -18.42
CA GLU A 98 -12.38 4.66 -17.81
C GLU A 98 -13.02 4.55 -16.40
N PRO A 99 -13.72 3.42 -16.07
CA PRO A 99 -14.32 3.23 -14.75
C PRO A 99 -13.33 3.44 -13.59
N GLY A 100 -13.76 4.25 -12.63
CA GLY A 100 -12.97 4.58 -11.44
C GLY A 100 -12.12 5.85 -11.56
N LEU A 101 -11.99 6.48 -12.74
CA LEU A 101 -11.33 7.77 -12.92
C LEU A 101 -12.31 8.94 -12.73
N TRP A 102 -11.79 10.17 -12.58
CA TRP A 102 -12.61 11.36 -12.33
C TRP A 102 -13.70 11.56 -13.38
N LEU A 103 -13.35 11.55 -14.66
CA LEU A 103 -14.32 11.82 -15.72
C LEU A 103 -15.52 10.86 -15.67
N TYR A 104 -15.25 9.56 -15.51
CA TYR A 104 -16.28 8.54 -15.36
C TYR A 104 -17.12 8.76 -14.11
N ASN A 105 -16.46 8.92 -12.96
CA ASN A 105 -17.16 9.03 -11.67
C ASN A 105 -18.02 10.29 -11.57
N LEU A 106 -17.51 11.43 -12.04
CA LEU A 106 -18.28 12.69 -12.06
C LEU A 106 -19.47 12.61 -13.01
N SER A 107 -19.30 12.00 -14.20
CA SER A 107 -20.38 11.81 -15.17
C SER A 107 -21.45 10.86 -14.64
N ASP A 108 -21.09 9.72 -14.04
CA ASP A 108 -22.02 8.76 -13.43
C ASP A 108 -22.81 9.41 -12.27
N LEU A 109 -22.13 10.15 -11.38
CA LEU A 109 -22.79 10.84 -10.27
C LEU A 109 -23.77 11.91 -10.76
N ARG A 110 -23.39 12.69 -11.78
CA ARG A 110 -24.30 13.67 -12.39
C ARG A 110 -25.52 13.00 -13.03
N GLN A 111 -25.33 11.88 -13.75
CA GLN A 111 -26.43 11.09 -14.35
C GLN A 111 -27.38 10.53 -13.28
N ARG A 112 -26.86 10.19 -12.09
CA ARG A 112 -27.65 9.75 -10.93
C ARG A 112 -28.36 10.88 -10.21
N GLY A 113 -28.21 12.12 -10.64
CA GLY A 113 -28.93 13.28 -10.09
C GLY A 113 -28.22 13.98 -8.93
N PHE A 114 -26.96 13.68 -8.64
CA PHE A 114 -26.20 14.42 -7.64
C PHE A 114 -25.92 15.86 -8.13
N SER A 115 -26.21 16.84 -7.28
CA SER A 115 -25.93 18.23 -7.59
C SER A 115 -24.44 18.57 -7.46
N GLU A 116 -24.01 19.60 -8.18
CA GLU A 116 -22.65 20.14 -8.05
C GLU A 116 -22.29 20.50 -6.59
N ALA A 117 -23.24 21.09 -5.87
CA ALA A 117 -23.04 21.45 -4.46
C ALA A 117 -22.80 20.23 -3.57
N ALA A 118 -23.52 19.13 -3.80
CA ALA A 118 -23.31 17.87 -3.07
C ALA A 118 -21.92 17.28 -3.35
N LEU A 119 -21.46 17.36 -4.61
CA LEU A 119 -20.11 16.89 -4.97
C LEU A 119 -19.02 17.76 -4.32
N ARG A 120 -19.14 19.09 -4.34
CA ARG A 120 -18.20 20.00 -3.66
C ARG A 120 -18.11 19.69 -2.17
N SER A 121 -19.23 19.52 -1.50
CA SER A 121 -19.26 19.15 -0.08
C SER A 121 -18.61 17.80 0.20
N ALA A 122 -18.81 16.80 -0.66
CA ALA A 122 -18.16 15.50 -0.52
C ALA A 122 -16.64 15.59 -0.73
N MET A 123 -16.19 16.42 -1.68
CA MET A 123 -14.75 16.62 -1.94
C MET A 123 -14.05 17.28 -0.75
N ASP A 124 -14.69 18.26 -0.11
CA ASP A 124 -14.16 18.91 1.09
C ASP A 124 -14.02 17.92 2.27
N GLN A 125 -14.87 16.89 2.30
CA GLN A 125 -14.83 15.82 3.31
C GLN A 125 -13.88 14.70 2.95
N THR A 126 -13.50 14.55 1.67
CA THR A 126 -12.64 13.45 1.20
C THR A 126 -11.20 13.68 1.62
N SER A 127 -10.63 12.68 2.30
CA SER A 127 -9.23 12.62 2.70
C SER A 127 -8.70 11.20 2.56
N VAL A 128 -7.69 11.02 1.73
CA VAL A 128 -7.11 9.71 1.44
C VAL A 128 -5.63 9.72 1.78
N GLU A 129 -5.19 8.69 2.50
CA GLU A 129 -3.81 8.55 2.95
C GLU A 129 -3.27 7.14 2.65
N PRO A 130 -2.59 6.95 1.51
CA PRO A 130 -1.76 5.78 1.27
C PRO A 130 -0.56 5.75 2.23
N VAL A 131 -0.39 4.63 2.95
CA VAL A 131 0.67 4.46 3.95
C VAL A 131 1.69 3.46 3.43
N LEU A 132 2.90 3.95 3.16
CA LEU A 132 3.99 3.15 2.58
C LEU A 132 4.66 2.28 3.67
N THR A 133 4.82 0.99 3.37
CA THR A 133 5.45 0.05 4.30
C THR A 133 6.63 -0.66 3.65
N ALA A 134 7.65 -1.04 4.45
CA ALA A 134 8.68 -1.95 3.99
C ALA A 134 8.12 -3.36 3.81
N HIS A 135 8.73 -4.15 2.92
CA HIS A 135 8.34 -5.53 2.69
C HIS A 135 9.52 -6.50 2.87
N PRO A 136 9.34 -7.60 3.62
CA PRO A 136 10.44 -8.52 3.93
C PRO A 136 10.85 -9.41 2.76
N THR A 137 10.07 -9.51 1.68
CA THR A 137 10.31 -10.43 0.57
C THR A 137 10.59 -9.73 -0.77
N GLU A 138 10.51 -8.40 -0.85
CA GLU A 138 10.87 -7.64 -2.05
C GLU A 138 11.91 -6.58 -1.73
N ALA A 139 13.13 -6.81 -2.15
CA ALA A 139 14.20 -5.84 -2.07
C ALA A 139 14.84 -5.64 -3.44
N LYS A 140 14.07 -5.13 -4.42
CA LYS A 140 14.71 -4.60 -5.62
C LYS A 140 15.63 -3.45 -5.21
N ARG A 141 16.88 -3.53 -5.63
CA ARG A 141 17.86 -2.46 -5.42
C ARG A 141 17.35 -1.21 -6.14
N ALA A 142 17.56 -0.04 -5.55
CA ALA A 142 17.21 1.23 -6.18
C ALA A 142 17.78 1.34 -7.61
N THR A 143 18.99 0.84 -7.82
CA THR A 143 19.67 0.76 -9.13
C THR A 143 18.86 -0.07 -10.15
N VAL A 144 18.29 -1.21 -9.74
CA VAL A 144 17.45 -2.03 -10.63
C VAL A 144 16.17 -1.29 -11.00
N LEU A 145 15.54 -0.59 -10.05
CA LEU A 145 14.36 0.24 -10.32
C LEU A 145 14.68 1.40 -11.27
N GLU A 146 15.86 2.01 -11.17
CA GLU A 146 16.33 3.03 -12.11
C GLU A 146 16.53 2.45 -13.53
N HIS A 147 17.08 1.23 -13.65
CA HIS A 147 17.18 0.56 -14.95
C HIS A 147 15.82 0.22 -15.54
N HIS A 148 14.87 -0.26 -14.73
CA HIS A 148 13.48 -0.47 -15.18
C HIS A 148 12.85 0.83 -15.68
N ARG A 149 12.99 1.91 -14.93
CA ARG A 149 12.50 3.23 -15.35
C ARG A 149 13.12 3.69 -16.66
N ALA A 150 14.43 3.51 -16.85
CA ALA A 150 15.13 3.87 -18.09
C ALA A 150 14.60 3.07 -19.29
N ILE A 151 14.40 1.75 -19.14
CA ILE A 151 13.83 0.89 -20.18
C ILE A 151 12.37 1.30 -20.48
N TYR A 152 11.55 1.52 -19.44
CA TYR A 152 10.17 1.98 -19.61
C TYR A 152 10.09 3.30 -20.39
N LEU A 153 10.92 4.28 -20.05
CA LEU A 153 10.94 5.57 -20.77
C LEU A 153 11.38 5.43 -22.22
N LEU A 154 12.29 4.52 -22.54
CA LEU A 154 12.63 4.19 -23.92
C LEU A 154 11.43 3.61 -24.67
N LEU A 155 10.67 2.68 -24.07
CA LEU A 155 9.45 2.16 -24.71
C LEU A 155 8.41 3.27 -24.95
N VAL A 156 8.22 4.17 -23.98
CA VAL A 156 7.34 5.33 -24.12
C VAL A 156 7.83 6.27 -25.24
N GLU A 157 9.15 6.53 -25.35
CA GLU A 157 9.74 7.31 -26.43
C GLU A 157 9.47 6.67 -27.80
N ARG A 158 9.65 5.36 -27.91
CA ARG A 158 9.34 4.58 -29.13
C ARG A 158 7.88 4.76 -29.56
N ASP A 159 6.95 4.63 -28.64
CA ASP A 159 5.51 4.67 -28.93
C ASP A 159 4.99 6.08 -29.29
N ASN A 160 5.70 7.14 -28.89
CA ASN A 160 5.29 8.53 -29.11
C ASN A 160 6.07 9.27 -30.21
N ARG A 161 7.13 8.68 -30.77
CA ARG A 161 7.98 9.30 -31.80
C ARG A 161 7.93 8.54 -33.12
N ARG A 162 8.04 9.27 -34.23
CA ARG A 162 8.41 8.71 -35.54
C ARG A 162 9.92 8.85 -35.67
N PHE A 163 10.62 7.75 -35.87
CA PHE A 163 12.06 7.72 -36.05
C PHE A 163 12.43 7.66 -37.52
N THR A 164 13.50 8.35 -37.90
CA THR A 164 14.25 8.07 -39.15
C THR A 164 15.04 6.76 -38.97
N GLU A 165 15.52 6.17 -40.04
CA GLU A 165 16.33 4.93 -39.96
C GLU A 165 17.56 5.07 -39.05
N VAL A 166 18.23 6.24 -39.09
CA VAL A 166 19.39 6.49 -38.22
C VAL A 166 18.98 6.60 -36.76
N GLU A 167 17.90 7.34 -36.48
CA GLU A 167 17.36 7.43 -35.09
C GLU A 167 16.90 6.09 -34.57
N ALA A 168 16.26 5.26 -35.38
CA ALA A 168 15.83 3.91 -35.03
C ALA A 168 17.04 3.01 -34.70
N ALA A 169 18.12 3.10 -35.48
CA ALA A 169 19.35 2.36 -35.18
C ALA A 169 20.02 2.82 -33.87
N ILE A 170 20.07 4.14 -33.63
CA ILE A 170 20.57 4.71 -32.35
C ILE A 170 19.67 4.28 -31.18
N PHE A 171 18.37 4.35 -31.35
CA PHE A 171 17.39 3.93 -30.34
C PHE A 171 17.60 2.45 -29.95
N ARG A 172 17.71 1.55 -30.94
CA ARG A 172 17.96 0.12 -30.72
C ARG A 172 19.26 -0.10 -29.91
N ARG A 173 20.33 0.63 -30.19
CA ARG A 173 21.58 0.56 -29.42
C ARG A 173 21.42 1.07 -27.99
N ARG A 174 20.66 2.17 -27.78
CA ARG A 174 20.33 2.68 -26.43
C ARG A 174 19.56 1.65 -25.63
N LEU A 175 18.59 0.97 -26.23
CA LEU A 175 17.80 -0.06 -25.57
C LEU A 175 18.67 -1.27 -25.20
N LYS A 176 19.51 -1.79 -26.14
CA LYS A 176 20.49 -2.84 -25.84
C LYS A 176 21.43 -2.46 -24.67
N ALA A 177 21.98 -1.28 -24.66
CA ALA A 177 22.83 -0.80 -23.56
C ALA A 177 22.09 -0.70 -22.21
N ALA A 178 20.79 -0.43 -22.21
CA ALA A 178 19.97 -0.45 -21.01
C ALA A 178 19.71 -1.88 -20.51
N LEU A 179 19.47 -2.83 -21.41
CA LEU A 179 19.35 -4.26 -21.11
C LEU A 179 20.68 -4.84 -20.58
N GLU A 180 21.81 -4.50 -21.17
CA GLU A 180 23.14 -4.92 -20.71
C GLU A 180 23.45 -4.41 -19.29
N ARG A 181 23.12 -3.15 -18.99
CA ARG A 181 23.26 -2.62 -17.62
C ARG A 181 22.41 -3.39 -16.63
N LEU A 182 21.16 -3.71 -16.98
CA LEU A 182 20.28 -4.51 -16.13
C LEU A 182 20.86 -5.93 -15.91
N TRP A 183 21.34 -6.58 -16.98
CA TRP A 183 21.97 -7.91 -16.93
C TRP A 183 23.18 -7.97 -16.01
N ARG A 184 24.05 -6.94 -16.10
CA ARG A 184 25.27 -6.84 -15.28
C ARG A 184 25.03 -6.34 -13.85
N THR A 185 23.78 -5.99 -13.52
CA THR A 185 23.40 -5.53 -12.16
C THR A 185 22.97 -6.73 -11.32
N GLY A 186 23.68 -7.01 -10.23
CA GLY A 186 23.33 -8.11 -9.33
C GLY A 186 21.93 -7.96 -8.71
N GLU A 187 21.09 -8.98 -8.83
CA GLU A 187 19.73 -8.99 -8.29
C GLU A 187 19.69 -9.27 -6.78
N ILE A 188 20.58 -10.16 -6.29
CA ILE A 188 20.60 -10.56 -4.88
C ILE A 188 21.47 -9.60 -4.08
N ARG A 189 21.00 -9.23 -2.90
CA ARG A 189 21.80 -8.52 -1.91
C ARG A 189 22.66 -9.55 -1.15
N SER A 190 23.95 -9.26 -1.03
CA SER A 190 24.89 -10.03 -0.21
C SER A 190 24.75 -9.73 1.29
N GLU A 191 24.16 -8.60 1.64
CA GLU A 191 23.99 -8.14 3.01
C GLU A 191 22.54 -7.76 3.30
N ARG A 192 22.11 -7.99 4.54
CA ARG A 192 20.77 -7.62 5.00
C ARG A 192 20.59 -6.10 4.96
N PRO A 193 19.51 -5.56 4.38
CA PRO A 193 19.29 -4.11 4.36
C PRO A 193 19.10 -3.57 5.77
N GLU A 194 19.72 -2.43 6.04
CA GLU A 194 19.44 -1.65 7.23
C GLU A 194 18.11 -0.91 7.12
N VAL A 195 17.48 -0.57 8.25
CA VAL A 195 16.25 0.22 8.30
C VAL A 195 16.40 1.55 7.56
N GLU A 196 17.58 2.15 7.62
CA GLU A 196 17.88 3.40 6.89
C GLU A 196 17.79 3.25 5.38
N SER A 197 18.23 2.13 4.82
CA SER A 197 18.08 1.84 3.39
C SER A 197 16.61 1.74 2.98
N GLU A 198 15.76 1.20 3.84
CA GLU A 198 14.32 1.15 3.63
C GLU A 198 13.68 2.54 3.70
N VAL A 199 14.10 3.40 4.66
CA VAL A 199 13.68 4.81 4.74
C VAL A 199 14.05 5.56 3.46
N GLN A 200 15.28 5.38 2.93
CA GLN A 200 15.70 6.00 1.66
C GLN A 200 14.84 5.51 0.48
N GLY A 201 14.45 4.24 0.48
CA GLY A 201 13.52 3.69 -0.52
C GLY A 201 12.17 4.40 -0.53
N VAL A 202 11.57 4.65 0.64
CA VAL A 202 10.31 5.41 0.78
C VAL A 202 10.50 6.87 0.37
N LEU A 203 11.60 7.51 0.82
CA LEU A 203 11.93 8.89 0.46
C LEU A 203 12.09 9.10 -1.05
N HIS A 204 12.55 8.08 -1.78
CA HIS A 204 12.65 8.13 -3.23
C HIS A 204 11.28 8.43 -3.88
N TYR A 205 10.24 7.67 -3.51
CA TYR A 205 8.89 7.90 -4.06
C TYR A 205 8.32 9.25 -3.63
N LEU A 206 8.45 9.59 -2.36
CA LEU A 206 7.91 10.83 -1.78
C LEU A 206 8.56 12.09 -2.37
N ARG A 207 9.84 12.04 -2.75
CA ARG A 207 10.60 13.20 -3.23
C ARG A 207 10.66 13.32 -4.75
N TRP A 208 10.67 12.18 -5.48
CA TRP A 208 11.00 12.15 -6.90
C TRP A 208 9.87 11.66 -7.80
N VAL A 209 8.87 10.99 -7.24
CA VAL A 209 7.74 10.48 -8.02
C VAL A 209 6.47 11.26 -7.70
N PHE A 210 6.07 11.32 -6.44
CA PHE A 210 4.78 11.89 -6.05
C PHE A 210 4.62 13.39 -6.27
N PRO A 211 5.65 14.26 -6.21
CA PRO A 211 5.47 15.68 -6.56
C PRO A 211 4.94 15.89 -7.98
N ASP A 212 5.50 15.18 -8.97
CA ASP A 212 5.01 15.24 -10.36
C ASP A 212 3.60 14.61 -10.48
N VAL A 213 3.33 13.57 -9.71
CA VAL A 213 2.02 12.89 -9.70
C VAL A 213 0.93 13.80 -9.15
N VAL A 214 1.18 14.55 -8.09
CA VAL A 214 0.22 15.50 -7.50
C VAL A 214 -0.16 16.59 -8.51
N GLU A 215 0.81 17.10 -9.27
CA GLU A 215 0.57 18.06 -10.35
C GLU A 215 -0.37 17.46 -11.42
N LEU A 216 -0.07 16.26 -11.89
CA LEU A 216 -0.90 15.57 -12.88
C LEU A 216 -2.31 15.26 -12.36
N LEU A 217 -2.44 14.86 -11.10
CA LEU A 217 -3.75 14.60 -10.46
C LEU A 217 -4.62 15.86 -10.43
N ASP A 218 -4.04 17.00 -10.04
CA ASP A 218 -4.77 18.26 -10.00
C ASP A 218 -5.21 18.69 -11.41
N GLN A 219 -4.34 18.64 -12.41
CA GLN A 219 -4.65 18.98 -13.80
C GLN A 219 -5.76 18.08 -14.39
N ARG A 220 -5.69 16.76 -14.14
CA ARG A 220 -6.70 15.79 -14.60
C ARG A 220 -8.05 16.00 -13.92
N PHE A 221 -8.03 16.29 -12.64
CA PHE A 221 -9.23 16.62 -11.88
C PHE A 221 -9.92 17.88 -12.41
N GLN A 222 -9.17 18.97 -12.60
CA GLN A 222 -9.67 20.22 -13.16
C GLN A 222 -10.28 20.03 -14.55
N HIS A 223 -9.58 19.29 -15.43
CA HIS A 223 -10.09 18.97 -16.77
C HIS A 223 -11.42 18.19 -16.69
N SER A 224 -11.47 17.16 -15.86
CA SER A 224 -12.66 16.31 -15.71
C SER A 224 -13.86 17.08 -15.13
N TRP A 225 -13.60 17.94 -14.15
CA TRP A 225 -14.64 18.81 -13.57
C TRP A 225 -15.20 19.79 -14.60
N SER A 226 -14.33 20.51 -15.30
CA SER A 226 -14.73 21.49 -16.31
C SER A 226 -15.50 20.82 -17.46
N ALA A 227 -15.08 19.63 -17.89
CA ALA A 227 -15.76 18.86 -18.93
C ALA A 227 -17.17 18.43 -18.52
N VAL A 228 -17.38 18.06 -17.24
CA VAL A 228 -18.67 17.59 -16.74
C VAL A 228 -19.59 18.74 -16.36
N PHE A 229 -19.11 19.75 -15.63
CA PHE A 229 -19.96 20.81 -15.06
C PHE A 229 -19.88 22.15 -15.80
N GLY A 230 -18.80 22.46 -16.50
CA GLY A 230 -18.57 23.74 -17.14
C GLY A 230 -18.32 24.91 -16.17
N THR A 231 -18.11 24.63 -14.91
CA THR A 231 -17.87 25.62 -13.83
C THR A 231 -16.42 25.53 -13.34
N ALA A 232 -15.98 26.54 -12.58
CA ALA A 232 -14.66 26.52 -11.95
C ALA A 232 -14.52 25.31 -10.99
N PRO A 233 -13.46 24.49 -11.14
CA PRO A 233 -13.26 23.32 -10.30
C PRO A 233 -12.98 23.72 -8.83
N PRO A 234 -13.42 22.93 -7.84
CA PRO A 234 -12.96 23.06 -6.48
C PRO A 234 -11.49 22.63 -6.36
N ASN A 235 -10.94 22.72 -5.16
CA ASN A 235 -9.64 22.13 -4.88
C ASN A 235 -9.68 20.60 -5.03
N LEU A 236 -8.53 20.01 -5.39
CA LEU A 236 -8.38 18.56 -5.35
C LEU A 236 -8.71 18.04 -3.93
N PRO A 237 -9.48 16.95 -3.79
CA PRO A 237 -9.70 16.33 -2.48
C PRO A 237 -8.37 16.04 -1.76
N LYS A 238 -8.40 16.06 -0.43
CA LYS A 238 -7.19 15.94 0.38
C LYS A 238 -6.51 14.59 0.12
N LEU A 239 -5.29 14.65 -0.38
CA LEU A 239 -4.34 13.55 -0.44
C LEU A 239 -3.24 13.81 0.60
N ALA A 240 -2.86 12.79 1.35
CA ALA A 240 -1.70 12.78 2.22
C ALA A 240 -0.96 11.44 2.05
N PHE A 241 0.26 11.36 2.53
CA PHE A 241 1.01 10.11 2.56
C PHE A 241 1.41 9.77 3.98
N GLY A 242 1.45 8.47 4.29
CA GLY A 242 1.97 7.94 5.53
C GLY A 242 3.13 6.98 5.28
N SER A 243 3.86 6.65 6.34
CA SER A 243 4.92 5.63 6.33
C SER A 243 4.95 4.85 7.64
N TRP A 244 5.33 3.58 7.55
CA TRP A 244 5.65 2.73 8.71
C TRP A 244 7.14 2.53 8.89
N VAL A 245 7.94 2.85 7.88
CA VAL A 245 9.39 2.60 7.87
C VAL A 245 10.08 3.53 8.87
N GLY A 246 10.71 2.94 9.89
CA GLY A 246 11.30 3.65 11.02
C GLY A 246 10.33 3.90 12.19
N GLY A 247 9.03 3.53 12.05
CA GLY A 247 8.01 3.64 13.11
C GLY A 247 7.41 2.30 13.56
N ASP A 248 7.46 1.27 12.70
CA ASP A 248 6.94 -0.08 13.01
C ASP A 248 7.96 -0.89 13.81
N ARG A 249 7.65 -1.11 15.09
CA ARG A 249 8.46 -1.86 16.06
C ARG A 249 7.96 -3.28 16.32
N ASP A 250 6.78 -3.66 15.81
CA ASP A 250 6.19 -4.95 16.10
C ASP A 250 7.08 -6.11 15.62
N GLY A 251 7.82 -6.72 16.59
CA GLY A 251 8.81 -7.76 16.32
C GLY A 251 9.97 -7.29 15.44
N HIS A 252 10.36 -6.02 15.53
CA HIS A 252 11.46 -5.44 14.76
C HIS A 252 12.49 -4.77 15.69
N PRO A 253 13.50 -5.52 16.18
CA PRO A 253 14.44 -5.01 17.20
C PRO A 253 15.34 -3.87 16.70
N LEU A 254 15.50 -3.69 15.38
CA LEU A 254 16.33 -2.65 14.80
C LEU A 254 15.62 -1.29 14.68
N VAL A 255 14.32 -1.20 14.92
CA VAL A 255 13.58 0.07 14.96
C VAL A 255 13.63 0.63 16.38
N THR A 256 14.70 1.34 16.69
CA THR A 256 14.92 1.98 18.01
C THR A 256 14.28 3.38 18.09
N PRO A 257 14.20 4.01 19.29
CA PRO A 257 13.76 5.39 19.43
C PRO A 257 14.55 6.37 18.56
N GLU A 258 15.87 6.18 18.49
CA GLU A 258 16.79 7.02 17.71
C GLU A 258 16.52 6.89 16.20
N VAL A 259 16.23 5.68 15.71
CA VAL A 259 15.83 5.43 14.32
C VAL A 259 14.54 6.18 14.00
N THR A 260 13.57 6.17 14.91
CA THR A 260 12.31 6.92 14.71
C THR A 260 12.54 8.43 14.69
N ALA A 261 13.29 8.97 15.63
CA ALA A 261 13.64 10.39 15.67
C ALA A 261 14.35 10.82 14.37
N ARG A 262 15.34 10.03 13.92
CA ARG A 262 16.08 10.28 12.68
C ARG A 262 15.16 10.21 11.45
N THR A 263 14.22 9.25 11.39
CA THR A 263 13.26 9.14 10.29
C THR A 263 12.38 10.38 10.20
N LEU A 264 11.86 10.90 11.31
CA LEU A 264 11.08 12.15 11.35
C LEU A 264 11.90 13.34 10.81
N VAL A 265 13.19 13.43 11.18
CA VAL A 265 14.09 14.45 10.63
C VAL A 265 14.28 14.32 9.13
N LEU A 266 14.50 13.09 8.62
CA LEU A 266 14.68 12.83 7.20
C LEU A 266 13.44 13.15 6.37
N LEU A 267 12.25 12.81 6.88
CA LEU A 267 10.97 13.16 6.25
C LEU A 267 10.82 14.70 6.15
N ARG A 268 11.05 15.43 7.25
CA ARG A 268 11.00 16.91 7.23
C ARG A 268 12.02 17.52 6.27
N GLN A 269 13.26 17.05 6.26
CA GLN A 269 14.27 17.49 5.30
C GLN A 269 13.85 17.23 3.85
N GLY A 270 13.20 16.07 3.61
CA GLY A 270 12.62 15.73 2.32
C GLY A 270 11.53 16.72 1.89
N ALA A 271 10.60 17.08 2.79
CA ALA A 271 9.56 18.06 2.52
C ALA A 271 10.13 19.43 2.13
N LEU A 272 11.08 19.91 2.92
CA LEU A 272 11.74 21.20 2.67
C LEU A 272 12.55 21.20 1.36
N ALA A 273 13.12 20.06 0.98
CA ALA A 273 13.81 19.92 -0.30
C ALA A 273 12.83 20.00 -1.49
N VAL A 274 11.68 19.33 -1.42
CA VAL A 274 10.60 19.41 -2.43
C VAL A 274 10.08 20.86 -2.52
N ALA A 275 9.80 21.49 -1.39
CA ALA A 275 9.32 22.87 -1.33
C ALA A 275 10.30 23.86 -1.95
N ARG A 276 11.60 23.76 -1.63
CA ARG A 276 12.65 24.63 -2.22
C ARG A 276 12.75 24.46 -3.73
N GLU A 277 12.73 23.22 -4.19
CA GLU A 277 12.82 22.95 -5.62
C GLU A 277 11.61 23.51 -6.36
N ARG A 278 10.41 23.37 -5.80
CA ARG A 278 9.19 23.94 -6.40
C ARG A 278 9.24 25.47 -6.50
N LEU A 279 9.67 26.16 -5.44
CA LEU A 279 9.83 27.61 -5.47
C LEU A 279 10.89 28.06 -6.50
N ARG A 280 12.00 27.31 -6.63
CA ARG A 280 13.02 27.61 -7.67
C ARG A 280 12.47 27.47 -9.09
N GLN A 281 11.69 26.42 -9.35
CA GLN A 281 11.03 26.19 -10.65
C GLN A 281 10.04 27.31 -10.96
N LEU A 282 9.21 27.71 -9.98
CA LEU A 282 8.30 28.84 -10.12
C LEU A 282 9.05 30.14 -10.36
N GLY A 283 10.10 30.43 -9.60
CA GLY A 283 10.95 31.60 -9.80
C GLY A 283 11.58 31.66 -11.19
N ALA A 284 11.91 30.52 -11.81
CA ALA A 284 12.39 30.48 -13.18
C ALA A 284 11.31 30.80 -14.24
N ARG A 285 10.03 30.48 -13.95
CA ARG A 285 8.92 30.66 -14.88
C ARG A 285 8.21 32.00 -14.74
N LEU A 286 8.14 32.57 -13.54
CA LEU A 286 7.39 33.81 -13.25
C LEU A 286 8.20 35.11 -13.36
N SER A 287 8.93 35.28 -14.46
CA SER A 287 9.69 36.52 -14.78
C SER A 287 8.81 37.56 -15.50
N LEU A 288 7.64 37.87 -14.92
CA LEU A 288 6.74 38.90 -15.43
C LEU A 288 7.22 40.30 -14.98
N ALA A 289 7.42 41.19 -15.96
CA ALA A 289 7.92 42.54 -15.70
C ALA A 289 6.77 43.50 -15.39
N GLU A 290 6.97 44.40 -14.42
CA GLU A 290 6.00 45.44 -14.07
C GLU A 290 5.72 46.44 -15.19
N SER A 291 6.61 46.52 -16.20
CA SER A 291 6.40 47.36 -17.41
C SER A 291 5.40 46.76 -18.38
N GLU A 292 5.19 45.45 -18.35
CA GLU A 292 4.36 44.72 -19.32
C GLU A 292 3.02 44.28 -18.72
N VAL A 293 2.96 44.13 -17.37
CA VAL A 293 1.80 43.57 -16.66
C VAL A 293 1.45 44.46 -15.47
N PRO A 294 0.19 44.91 -15.31
CA PRO A 294 -0.25 45.67 -14.13
C PRO A 294 0.01 44.91 -12.85
N VAL A 295 0.63 45.53 -11.87
CA VAL A 295 0.97 44.94 -10.59
C VAL A 295 -0.18 45.17 -9.60
N PRO A 296 -0.90 44.14 -9.14
CA PRO A 296 -1.96 44.28 -8.16
C PRO A 296 -1.43 44.74 -6.79
N GLU A 297 -2.23 45.60 -6.09
CA GLU A 297 -1.88 46.14 -4.79
C GLU A 297 -1.60 45.05 -3.75
N MET A 298 -2.42 44.00 -3.75
CA MET A 298 -2.25 42.85 -2.86
C MET A 298 -0.87 42.18 -2.96
N LEU A 299 -0.28 42.14 -4.13
CA LEU A 299 1.07 41.59 -4.32
C LEU A 299 2.14 42.51 -3.67
N CYS A 300 2.02 43.83 -3.88
CA CYS A 300 2.89 44.82 -3.25
C CYS A 300 2.81 44.80 -1.74
N ASP A 301 1.60 44.68 -1.18
CA ASP A 301 1.34 44.56 0.25
C ASP A 301 1.99 43.31 0.82
N ARG A 302 1.84 42.16 0.15
CA ARG A 302 2.45 40.92 0.60
C ARG A 302 3.97 40.97 0.57
N ILE A 303 4.59 41.53 -0.48
CA ILE A 303 6.03 41.80 -0.55
C ILE A 303 6.48 42.66 0.63
N ALA A 304 5.75 43.74 0.96
CA ALA A 304 6.07 44.62 2.08
C ALA A 304 5.93 43.89 3.45
N ILE A 305 4.93 43.01 3.62
CA ILE A 305 4.74 42.20 4.83
C ILE A 305 5.91 41.24 5.01
N LEU A 306 6.24 40.43 4.00
CA LEU A 306 7.34 39.47 4.08
C LEU A 306 8.69 40.17 4.27
N SER A 307 8.88 41.35 3.65
CA SER A 307 10.10 42.13 3.85
C SER A 307 10.29 42.58 5.31
N ARG A 308 9.19 42.98 5.98
CA ARG A 308 9.24 43.32 7.42
C ARG A 308 9.54 42.13 8.32
N ILE A 309 8.95 40.95 8.02
CA ILE A 309 9.18 39.70 8.76
C ILE A 309 10.67 39.30 8.66
N LEU A 310 11.23 39.30 7.43
CA LEU A 310 12.60 38.86 7.16
C LEU A 310 13.68 39.87 7.55
N GLY A 311 13.31 41.13 7.77
CA GLY A 311 14.24 42.22 8.03
C GLY A 311 14.91 42.79 6.77
N ALA A 312 15.36 44.04 6.87
CA ALA A 312 15.78 44.85 5.71
C ALA A 312 16.93 44.26 4.88
N GLU A 313 17.88 43.59 5.49
CA GLU A 313 19.05 43.04 4.76
C GLU A 313 18.65 41.83 3.91
N VAL A 314 17.92 40.89 4.49
CA VAL A 314 17.46 39.66 3.81
C VAL A 314 16.48 40.02 2.70
N ALA A 315 15.50 40.92 3.01
CA ALA A 315 14.49 41.33 2.06
C ALA A 315 15.13 42.04 0.86
N ARG A 316 16.09 42.95 1.10
CA ARG A 316 16.81 43.64 0.02
C ARG A 316 17.52 42.65 -0.91
N LYS A 317 18.25 41.67 -0.37
CA LYS A 317 18.93 40.62 -1.18
C LYS A 317 17.95 39.83 -2.04
N ALA A 318 16.77 39.52 -1.52
CA ALA A 318 15.74 38.74 -2.22
C ALA A 318 15.10 39.59 -3.36
N ILE A 319 14.83 40.87 -3.12
CA ILE A 319 14.20 41.80 -4.08
C ILE A 319 15.20 42.23 -5.16
N ASP A 320 16.40 42.65 -4.77
CA ASP A 320 17.44 43.18 -5.70
C ASP A 320 17.95 42.09 -6.67
N ARG A 321 17.70 40.79 -6.38
CA ARG A 321 18.03 39.70 -7.28
C ARG A 321 17.26 39.75 -8.60
N ASN A 322 16.03 40.26 -8.57
CA ASN A 322 15.14 40.36 -9.75
C ASN A 322 14.41 41.71 -9.73
N PRO A 323 15.09 42.79 -10.05
CA PRO A 323 14.48 44.12 -10.05
C PRO A 323 13.39 44.19 -11.10
N ARG A 324 12.27 44.86 -10.79
CA ARG A 324 11.07 45.01 -11.64
C ARG A 324 10.33 43.72 -12.02
N GLU A 325 10.52 42.65 -11.29
CA GLU A 325 9.80 41.38 -11.46
C GLU A 325 9.04 41.01 -10.15
N PRO A 326 7.91 41.69 -9.83
CA PRO A 326 7.28 41.62 -8.50
C PRO A 326 6.88 40.16 -8.07
N TRP A 327 6.34 39.38 -8.98
CA TRP A 327 5.98 37.98 -8.68
C TRP A 327 7.20 37.12 -8.30
N ARG A 328 8.32 37.38 -9.00
CA ARG A 328 9.56 36.66 -8.68
C ARG A 328 10.22 37.20 -7.41
N GLN A 329 10.05 38.49 -7.09
CA GLN A 329 10.46 39.03 -5.79
C GLN A 329 9.70 38.38 -4.65
N LEU A 330 8.36 38.17 -4.79
CA LEU A 330 7.58 37.47 -3.80
C LEU A 330 8.12 36.03 -3.61
N ILE A 331 8.38 35.29 -4.69
CA ILE A 331 8.94 33.93 -4.62
C ILE A 331 10.32 33.92 -3.95
N ASN A 332 11.18 34.88 -4.22
CA ASN A 332 12.48 34.98 -3.55
C ASN A 332 12.34 35.23 -2.02
N LEU A 333 11.37 36.05 -1.62
CA LEU A 333 11.04 36.26 -0.20
C LEU A 333 10.47 35.00 0.44
N MET A 334 9.55 34.28 -0.26
CA MET A 334 9.03 32.98 0.19
C MET A 334 10.17 31.96 0.37
N LEU A 335 11.11 31.90 -0.57
CA LEU A 335 12.28 31.03 -0.46
C LEU A 335 13.17 31.39 0.74
N ALA A 336 13.46 32.69 0.94
CA ALA A 336 14.23 33.15 2.07
C ALA A 336 13.54 32.85 3.43
N ARG A 337 12.22 32.93 3.48
CA ARG A 337 11.42 32.57 4.66
C ARG A 337 11.38 31.04 4.88
N LEU A 338 11.30 30.25 3.83
CA LEU A 338 11.36 28.78 3.88
C LEU A 338 12.71 28.26 4.41
N GLU A 339 13.82 28.92 4.04
CA GLU A 339 15.16 28.58 4.57
C GLU A 339 15.32 28.83 6.06
N ARG A 340 14.37 29.56 6.67
CA ARG A 340 14.32 29.94 8.10
C ARG A 340 13.19 29.28 8.85
N VAL A 341 12.60 28.22 8.35
CA VAL A 341 11.40 27.55 8.90
C VAL A 341 11.55 27.11 10.37
N ASP A 342 12.75 27.02 10.89
CA ASP A 342 13.04 26.70 12.30
C ASP A 342 13.34 27.94 13.16
N ASN A 343 13.27 29.16 12.58
CA ASN A 343 13.49 30.43 13.25
C ASN A 343 12.17 31.22 13.37
N ALA A 344 12.15 32.24 14.21
CA ALA A 344 10.96 33.07 14.44
C ALA A 344 10.52 33.88 13.21
N ASP A 345 11.42 34.16 12.28
CA ASP A 345 11.16 34.84 10.99
C ASP A 345 10.85 33.86 9.83
N GLY A 346 10.84 32.55 10.11
CA GLY A 346 10.43 31.52 9.18
C GLY A 346 8.94 31.30 9.12
N TYR A 347 8.50 30.29 8.34
CA TYR A 347 7.10 29.85 8.35
C TYR A 347 6.81 29.03 9.62
N ALA A 348 5.80 29.43 10.38
CA ALA A 348 5.35 28.67 11.54
C ALA A 348 4.59 27.39 11.14
N SER A 349 3.89 27.41 10.01
CA SER A 349 3.13 26.28 9.47
C SER A 349 3.13 26.25 7.95
N ALA A 350 2.76 25.10 7.38
CA ALA A 350 2.52 24.99 5.94
C ALA A 350 1.31 25.84 5.49
N SER A 351 0.34 26.12 6.36
CA SER A 351 -0.80 26.96 6.06
C SER A 351 -0.39 28.39 5.72
N GLU A 352 0.51 29.01 6.50
CA GLU A 352 1.07 30.31 6.16
C GLU A 352 1.79 30.34 4.80
N TRP A 353 2.48 29.25 4.47
CA TRP A 353 3.14 29.12 3.18
C TRP A 353 2.15 29.01 2.03
N ILE A 354 1.04 28.29 2.23
CA ILE A 354 -0.06 28.18 1.25
C ILE A 354 -0.73 29.54 1.02
N GLU A 355 -0.92 30.36 2.06
CA GLU A 355 -1.47 31.73 1.93
C GLU A 355 -0.61 32.59 0.98
N ASP A 356 0.71 32.50 1.02
CA ASP A 356 1.59 33.21 0.10
C ASP A 356 1.38 32.75 -1.36
N PHE A 357 1.16 31.48 -1.59
CA PHE A 357 0.80 30.98 -2.92
C PHE A 357 -0.59 31.44 -3.38
N GLU A 358 -1.56 31.52 -2.50
CA GLU A 358 -2.91 31.99 -2.82
C GLU A 358 -2.91 33.49 -3.21
N VAL A 359 -2.07 34.29 -2.56
CA VAL A 359 -1.82 35.68 -2.97
C VAL A 359 -1.16 35.71 -4.36
N LEU A 360 -0.17 34.83 -4.60
CA LEU A 360 0.52 34.72 -5.89
C LEU A 360 -0.46 34.35 -7.01
N GLU A 361 -1.31 33.31 -6.79
CA GLU A 361 -2.35 32.87 -7.75
C GLU A 361 -3.34 33.99 -8.05
N THR A 362 -3.92 34.60 -7.01
CA THR A 362 -4.94 35.66 -7.15
C THR A 362 -4.39 36.88 -7.86
N SER A 363 -3.17 37.32 -7.51
CA SER A 363 -2.53 38.47 -8.15
C SER A 363 -2.26 38.26 -9.65
N LEU A 364 -1.91 37.02 -10.06
CA LEU A 364 -1.74 36.68 -11.47
C LEU A 364 -3.06 36.69 -12.24
N VAL A 365 -4.15 36.18 -11.63
CA VAL A 365 -5.47 36.22 -12.25
C VAL A 365 -5.96 37.66 -12.40
N GLU A 366 -5.78 38.52 -11.39
CA GLU A 366 -6.14 39.95 -11.43
C GLU A 366 -5.32 40.69 -12.48
N ALA A 367 -4.06 40.37 -12.64
CA ALA A 367 -3.17 40.89 -13.67
C ALA A 367 -3.45 40.36 -15.09
N GLY A 368 -4.46 39.48 -15.27
CA GLY A 368 -4.83 38.90 -16.57
C GLY A 368 -4.01 37.67 -16.99
N ALA A 369 -3.09 37.18 -16.15
CA ALA A 369 -2.22 36.03 -16.41
C ALA A 369 -2.83 34.70 -15.89
N ARG A 370 -4.14 34.49 -16.13
CA ARG A 370 -4.91 33.32 -15.63
C ARG A 370 -4.24 31.97 -15.98
N ASN A 371 -3.80 31.75 -17.21
CA ASN A 371 -3.18 30.48 -17.60
C ASN A 371 -1.90 30.20 -16.80
N VAL A 372 -1.12 31.24 -16.47
CA VAL A 372 0.09 31.12 -15.66
C VAL A 372 -0.28 30.74 -14.22
N ALA A 373 -1.30 31.37 -13.66
CA ALA A 373 -1.82 31.03 -12.33
C ALA A 373 -2.26 29.55 -12.26
N GLU A 374 -3.06 29.11 -13.23
CA GLU A 374 -3.62 27.75 -13.28
C GLU A 374 -2.56 26.68 -13.57
N MET A 375 -1.59 26.93 -14.45
CA MET A 375 -0.64 25.91 -14.90
C MET A 375 0.67 25.87 -14.09
N ASP A 376 1.07 26.96 -13.45
CA ASP A 376 2.33 27.02 -12.72
C ASP A 376 2.13 27.11 -11.19
N VAL A 377 1.20 27.98 -10.71
CA VAL A 377 1.04 28.25 -9.28
C VAL A 377 0.12 27.25 -8.61
N ARG A 378 -1.04 26.94 -9.18
CA ARG A 378 -2.02 26.00 -8.62
C ARG A 378 -1.45 24.61 -8.34
N PRO A 379 -0.61 23.98 -9.20
CA PRO A 379 0.06 22.74 -8.86
C PRO A 379 1.01 22.85 -7.65
N ALA A 380 1.62 24.03 -7.44
CA ALA A 380 2.46 24.26 -6.25
C ALA A 380 1.61 24.31 -4.97
N ILE A 381 0.43 24.91 -5.02
CA ILE A 381 -0.53 24.90 -3.93
C ILE A 381 -0.96 23.45 -3.61
N ALA A 382 -1.27 22.65 -4.65
CA ALA A 382 -1.62 21.24 -4.46
C ALA A 382 -0.49 20.46 -3.80
N GLN A 383 0.76 20.63 -4.23
CA GLN A 383 1.93 20.00 -3.60
C GLN A 383 2.12 20.47 -2.15
N ALA A 384 1.96 21.78 -1.87
CA ALA A 384 2.08 22.32 -0.51
C ALA A 384 1.04 21.72 0.44
N ARG A 385 -0.19 21.53 -0.04
CA ARG A 385 -1.28 20.89 0.72
C ARG A 385 -1.04 19.40 1.00
N VAL A 386 -0.39 18.69 0.07
CA VAL A 386 -0.10 17.24 0.20
C VAL A 386 1.10 17.00 1.13
N PHE A 387 2.18 17.71 0.94
CA PHE A 387 3.46 17.40 1.60
C PHE A 387 3.74 18.25 2.85
N GLY A 388 3.14 19.44 2.94
CA GLY A 388 3.41 20.36 4.05
C GLY A 388 4.90 20.53 4.31
N PHE A 389 5.28 20.56 5.60
CA PHE A 389 6.68 20.51 6.04
C PHE A 389 7.07 19.17 6.66
N HIS A 390 6.23 18.13 6.47
CA HIS A 390 6.42 16.79 7.04
C HIS A 390 6.59 15.68 6.00
N LEU A 391 6.27 15.91 4.73
CA LEU A 391 6.33 15.00 3.58
C LEU A 391 5.38 13.81 3.66
N ALA A 392 5.38 13.09 4.79
CA ALA A 392 4.46 12.00 5.11
C ALA A 392 4.34 11.86 6.64
N THR A 393 3.21 11.33 7.12
CA THR A 393 3.03 11.00 8.53
C THR A 393 3.76 9.70 8.87
N LEU A 394 4.43 9.64 10.01
CA LEU A 394 5.08 8.43 10.52
C LEU A 394 4.19 7.77 11.57
N ASP A 395 3.64 6.60 11.27
CA ASP A 395 2.90 5.81 12.25
C ASP A 395 3.85 5.08 13.19
N ILE A 396 3.46 5.00 14.44
CA ILE A 396 4.19 4.24 15.46
C ILE A 396 3.41 2.96 15.74
N ARG A 397 3.97 1.79 15.44
CA ARG A 397 3.31 0.51 15.69
C ARG A 397 4.09 -0.35 16.68
N GLN A 398 3.38 -0.93 17.64
CA GLN A 398 3.96 -1.88 18.59
C GLN A 398 2.91 -2.92 19.04
N ASN A 399 3.39 -4.10 19.41
CA ASN A 399 2.59 -5.20 19.91
C ASN A 399 2.09 -4.94 21.34
N SER A 400 0.81 -5.29 21.62
CA SER A 400 0.19 -5.13 22.93
C SER A 400 0.95 -5.85 24.05
N GLN A 401 1.48 -7.03 23.79
CA GLN A 401 2.29 -7.76 24.78
C GLN A 401 3.64 -7.08 25.09
N TYR A 402 4.21 -6.36 24.13
CA TYR A 402 5.42 -5.57 24.37
C TYR A 402 5.13 -4.41 25.33
N HIS A 403 3.98 -3.73 25.16
CA HIS A 403 3.51 -2.72 26.09
C HIS A 403 3.27 -3.29 27.49
N ASP A 404 2.68 -4.49 27.61
CA ASP A 404 2.48 -5.18 28.87
C ASP A 404 3.83 -5.45 29.60
N ARG A 405 4.86 -5.92 28.86
CA ARG A 405 6.21 -6.15 29.46
C ARG A 405 6.89 -4.84 29.85
N ALA A 406 6.76 -3.81 29.02
CA ALA A 406 7.28 -2.48 29.38
C ALA A 406 6.62 -1.94 30.65
N MET A 407 5.30 -2.12 30.80
CA MET A 407 4.59 -1.73 32.04
C MET A 407 5.10 -2.53 33.25
N ALA A 408 5.31 -3.85 33.10
CA ALA A 408 5.87 -4.66 34.18
C ALA A 408 7.25 -4.15 34.63
N GLY A 409 8.12 -3.77 33.70
CA GLY A 409 9.42 -3.15 33.98
C GLY A 409 9.32 -1.82 34.74
N LEU A 410 8.36 -0.96 34.35
CA LEU A 410 8.09 0.31 35.03
C LEU A 410 7.60 0.10 36.47
N LEU A 411 6.65 -0.83 36.66
CA LEU A 411 6.11 -1.17 37.98
C LEU A 411 7.20 -1.73 38.90
N ARG A 412 8.09 -2.57 38.37
CA ARG A 412 9.24 -3.11 39.13
C ARG A 412 10.19 -2.01 39.52
N ALA A 413 10.56 -1.15 38.60
CA ALA A 413 11.45 -0.01 38.89
C ALA A 413 10.86 0.96 39.93
N ALA A 414 9.54 1.16 39.91
CA ALA A 414 8.81 1.99 40.86
C ALA A 414 8.55 1.29 42.23
N GLY A 415 8.96 0.02 42.40
CA GLY A 415 8.86 -0.71 43.68
C GLY A 415 7.46 -1.27 44.00
N PHE A 416 6.60 -1.46 42.99
CA PHE A 416 5.30 -2.08 43.20
C PHE A 416 5.47 -3.57 43.54
N ALA A 417 4.79 -4.04 44.62
CA ALA A 417 4.83 -5.44 45.03
C ALA A 417 4.23 -6.36 43.95
N LYS A 418 3.14 -5.97 43.32
CA LYS A 418 2.53 -6.66 42.20
C LYS A 418 2.98 -5.98 40.89
N HIS A 419 3.95 -6.55 40.18
CA HIS A 419 4.55 -5.98 38.98
C HIS A 419 4.48 -6.87 37.73
N ASP A 420 3.87 -8.06 37.84
CA ASP A 420 3.73 -9.02 36.74
C ASP A 420 2.50 -8.69 35.85
N PHE A 421 2.49 -7.50 35.30
CA PHE A 421 1.39 -6.92 34.53
C PHE A 421 0.91 -7.79 33.35
N PRO A 422 1.78 -8.50 32.58
CA PRO A 422 1.33 -9.37 31.47
C PRO A 422 0.36 -10.46 31.90
N ASN A 423 0.48 -10.98 33.17
CA ASN A 423 -0.34 -12.08 33.68
C ASN A 423 -1.57 -11.60 34.46
N TRP A 424 -1.80 -10.28 34.59
CA TRP A 424 -3.02 -9.77 35.19
C TRP A 424 -4.23 -10.03 34.29
N SER A 425 -5.38 -10.30 34.89
CA SER A 425 -6.66 -10.33 34.17
C SER A 425 -7.01 -8.95 33.60
N GLU A 426 -7.84 -8.91 32.58
CA GLU A 426 -8.34 -7.64 31.99
C GLU A 426 -8.97 -6.72 33.07
N ALA A 427 -9.73 -7.30 34.01
CA ALA A 427 -10.36 -6.55 35.09
C ALA A 427 -9.31 -5.89 36.03
N GLU A 428 -8.27 -6.63 36.40
CA GLU A 428 -7.18 -6.09 37.24
C GLU A 428 -6.39 -5.00 36.52
N LYS A 429 -6.10 -5.18 35.22
CA LYS A 429 -5.46 -4.16 34.39
C LYS A 429 -6.30 -2.90 34.36
N LEU A 430 -7.59 -3.02 34.09
CA LEU A 430 -8.51 -1.88 33.99
C LEU A 430 -8.65 -1.13 35.33
N GLU A 431 -8.77 -1.84 36.44
CA GLU A 431 -8.83 -1.24 37.77
C GLU A 431 -7.55 -0.41 38.06
N PHE A 432 -6.39 -0.97 37.78
CA PHE A 432 -5.12 -0.30 37.92
C PHE A 432 -5.00 0.91 37.00
N LEU A 433 -5.26 0.76 35.70
CA LEU A 433 -5.15 1.82 34.70
C LEU A 433 -6.11 2.97 34.99
N ASN A 434 -7.35 2.67 35.39
CA ASN A 434 -8.36 3.69 35.76
C ASN A 434 -7.92 4.54 36.95
N ARG A 435 -7.22 3.94 37.93
CA ARG A 435 -6.67 4.67 39.07
C ARG A 435 -5.46 5.54 38.67
N GLU A 436 -4.52 4.96 37.93
CA GLU A 436 -3.27 5.64 37.58
C GLU A 436 -3.43 6.74 36.51
N LEU A 437 -4.42 6.62 35.62
CA LEU A 437 -4.75 7.64 34.62
C LEU A 437 -5.51 8.86 35.18
N GLN A 438 -5.61 8.98 36.49
CA GLN A 438 -6.17 10.18 37.15
C GLN A 438 -5.07 11.20 37.54
N THR A 439 -3.80 10.88 37.33
CA THR A 439 -2.65 11.73 37.73
C THR A 439 -1.58 11.82 36.65
N LEU A 440 -0.97 12.99 36.54
CA LEU A 440 0.21 13.22 35.68
C LEU A 440 1.52 12.69 36.26
N ARG A 441 1.53 12.21 37.51
CA ARG A 441 2.74 11.77 38.18
C ARG A 441 3.31 10.51 37.51
N PRO A 442 4.54 10.58 36.93
CA PRO A 442 5.17 9.39 36.33
C PRO A 442 5.63 8.43 37.44
N PHE A 443 5.80 7.16 37.08
CA PHE A 443 6.39 6.13 37.93
C PHE A 443 7.89 6.29 38.06
N THR A 444 8.54 6.83 37.02
CA THR A 444 9.99 6.81 36.87
C THR A 444 10.58 8.20 36.86
N GLY A 445 11.85 8.27 37.33
CA GLY A 445 12.67 9.46 37.24
C GLY A 445 13.86 9.29 36.29
N PRO A 446 14.60 10.38 35.99
CA PRO A 446 15.66 10.39 34.99
C PRO A 446 16.83 9.42 35.24
N HIS A 447 17.04 9.01 36.50
CA HIS A 447 18.19 8.19 36.92
C HIS A 447 17.81 6.77 37.32
N MET A 448 16.55 6.34 37.06
CA MET A 448 16.13 4.98 37.41
C MET A 448 16.61 3.99 36.34
N ASN A 449 17.10 2.84 36.81
CA ASN A 449 17.48 1.75 35.93
C ASN A 449 16.21 1.00 35.51
N LEU A 450 15.95 0.99 34.22
CA LEU A 450 14.77 0.36 33.61
C LEU A 450 15.16 -0.90 32.84
N ASP A 451 14.25 -1.88 32.84
CA ASP A 451 14.37 -3.02 31.93
C ASP A 451 14.37 -2.55 30.46
N PRO A 452 14.97 -3.32 29.52
CA PRO A 452 15.12 -2.89 28.12
C PRO A 452 13.83 -2.44 27.46
N GLU A 453 12.72 -3.18 27.59
CA GLU A 453 11.42 -2.80 27.00
C GLU A 453 10.87 -1.50 27.61
N ALA A 454 10.96 -1.34 28.94
CA ALA A 454 10.52 -0.12 29.63
C ALA A 454 11.38 1.08 29.21
N ALA A 455 12.69 0.89 29.11
CA ALA A 455 13.62 1.93 28.68
C ALA A 455 13.35 2.39 27.24
N HIS A 456 13.16 1.43 26.31
CA HIS A 456 12.88 1.73 24.90
C HIS A 456 11.54 2.45 24.72
N VAL A 457 10.47 2.01 25.40
CA VAL A 457 9.16 2.65 25.29
C VAL A 457 9.19 4.06 25.87
N THR A 458 9.82 4.25 27.03
CA THR A 458 9.93 5.58 27.67
C THR A 458 10.77 6.54 26.82
N ALA A 459 11.89 6.07 26.27
CA ALA A 459 12.72 6.86 25.35
C ALA A 459 11.93 7.27 24.10
N LEU A 460 11.18 6.33 23.49
CA LEU A 460 10.34 6.63 22.35
C LEU A 460 9.35 7.76 22.63
N PHE A 461 8.56 7.66 23.71
CA PHE A 461 7.56 8.69 24.01
C PHE A 461 8.19 10.04 24.35
N ARG A 462 9.41 10.07 24.87
CA ARG A 462 10.18 11.32 25.05
C ARG A 462 10.58 11.94 23.70
N GLU A 463 11.02 11.13 22.74
CA GLU A 463 11.32 11.61 21.38
C GLU A 463 10.06 12.15 20.69
N LEU A 464 8.91 11.46 20.81
CA LEU A 464 7.66 11.94 20.26
C LEU A 464 7.22 13.26 20.91
N ARG A 465 7.39 13.41 22.22
CA ARG A 465 7.13 14.69 22.90
C ARG A 465 8.04 15.79 22.39
N MET A 466 9.34 15.52 22.19
CA MET A 466 10.29 16.51 21.66
C MET A 466 9.85 16.95 20.26
N HIS A 467 9.44 16.00 19.41
CA HIS A 467 8.91 16.32 18.09
C HIS A 467 7.67 17.21 18.17
N LEU A 468 6.65 16.83 18.95
CA LEU A 468 5.42 17.60 19.12
C LEU A 468 5.69 19.03 19.60
N SER A 469 6.58 19.20 20.59
CA SER A 469 6.89 20.51 21.16
C SER A 469 7.69 21.43 20.24
N THR A 470 8.44 20.88 19.28
CA THR A 470 9.35 21.66 18.40
C THR A 470 8.86 21.79 16.98
N LYS A 471 8.08 20.83 16.48
CA LYS A 471 7.66 20.73 15.07
C LYS A 471 6.14 20.65 14.89
N GLY A 472 5.39 20.52 15.97
CA GLY A 472 3.94 20.34 15.95
C GLY A 472 3.51 18.90 15.68
N PRO A 473 2.19 18.66 15.56
CA PRO A 473 1.61 17.33 15.36
C PRO A 473 1.75 16.82 13.92
N GLU A 474 2.01 17.71 12.96
CA GLU A 474 2.16 17.33 11.57
C GLU A 474 3.37 16.40 11.42
N GLY A 475 3.19 15.31 10.72
CA GLY A 475 4.23 14.28 10.54
C GLY A 475 4.17 13.15 11.54
N LEU A 476 3.36 13.23 12.62
CA LEU A 476 3.06 12.10 13.48
C LEU A 476 1.72 11.47 13.14
N GLY A 477 1.76 10.18 12.84
CA GLY A 477 0.58 9.32 12.71
C GLY A 477 0.13 8.78 14.08
N PRO A 478 -0.89 7.90 14.09
CA PRO A 478 -1.36 7.27 15.32
C PRO A 478 -0.33 6.28 15.89
N VAL A 479 -0.43 6.03 17.19
CA VAL A 479 0.17 4.88 17.85
C VAL A 479 -0.74 3.67 17.63
N ILE A 480 -0.34 2.76 16.76
CA ILE A 480 -1.09 1.56 16.39
C ILE A 480 -0.71 0.42 17.35
N VAL A 481 -1.71 -0.14 18.02
CA VAL A 481 -1.54 -1.27 18.92
C VAL A 481 -1.89 -2.55 18.17
N SER A 482 -0.89 -3.32 17.74
CA SER A 482 -1.13 -4.61 17.10
C SER A 482 -1.55 -5.67 18.12
N MET A 483 -2.33 -6.66 17.68
CA MET A 483 -2.93 -7.69 18.54
C MET A 483 -3.73 -7.09 19.70
N THR A 484 -4.62 -6.15 19.41
CA THR A 484 -5.53 -5.55 20.39
C THR A 484 -6.60 -6.55 20.78
N ARG A 485 -6.60 -7.00 22.03
CA ARG A 485 -7.50 -8.04 22.60
C ARG A 485 -8.53 -7.47 23.56
N GLY A 486 -8.24 -6.30 24.15
CA GLY A 486 -9.06 -5.65 25.16
C GLY A 486 -8.82 -4.14 25.24
N VAL A 487 -9.63 -3.49 26.08
CA VAL A 487 -9.51 -2.03 26.31
C VAL A 487 -8.23 -1.68 27.06
N ALA A 488 -7.76 -2.56 27.94
CA ALA A 488 -6.52 -2.35 28.68
C ALA A 488 -5.31 -2.22 27.75
N ASP A 489 -5.28 -2.96 26.61
CA ASP A 489 -4.21 -2.86 25.60
C ASP A 489 -4.10 -1.44 24.99
N LEU A 490 -5.17 -0.67 24.96
CA LEU A 490 -5.20 0.71 24.47
C LEU A 490 -4.90 1.72 25.59
N LEU A 491 -5.48 1.51 26.77
CA LEU A 491 -5.30 2.41 27.91
C LEU A 491 -3.87 2.39 28.46
N VAL A 492 -3.19 1.23 28.40
CA VAL A 492 -1.79 1.13 28.83
C VAL A 492 -0.86 2.06 28.04
N VAL A 493 -1.19 2.31 26.75
CA VAL A 493 -0.42 3.25 25.91
C VAL A 493 -0.47 4.67 26.50
N TYR A 494 -1.62 5.12 27.01
CA TYR A 494 -1.71 6.42 27.66
C TYR A 494 -0.86 6.51 28.92
N LEU A 495 -0.83 5.43 29.70
CA LEU A 495 0.00 5.38 30.90
C LEU A 495 1.51 5.38 30.55
N LEU A 496 1.90 4.67 29.50
CA LEU A 496 3.27 4.70 28.96
C LEU A 496 3.62 6.09 28.38
N ALA A 497 2.68 6.72 27.68
CA ALA A 497 2.84 8.08 27.15
C ALA A 497 3.01 9.13 28.28
N ARG A 498 2.40 8.91 29.47
CA ARG A 498 2.61 9.70 30.67
C ARG A 498 4.10 9.72 31.10
N GLU A 499 4.77 8.57 31.01
CA GLU A 499 6.22 8.47 31.34
C GLU A 499 7.10 9.30 30.37
N GLY A 500 6.61 9.50 29.11
CA GLY A 500 7.21 10.43 28.15
C GLY A 500 6.77 11.89 28.32
N GLY A 501 5.80 12.18 29.20
CA GLY A 501 5.25 13.51 29.44
C GLY A 501 4.26 13.99 28.37
N LEU A 502 3.55 13.07 27.73
CA LEU A 502 2.57 13.33 26.65
C LEU A 502 1.12 13.43 27.15
N LEU A 503 0.85 13.20 28.44
CA LEU A 503 -0.42 13.53 29.05
C LEU A 503 -0.45 15.01 29.45
N VAL A 504 -1.55 15.68 29.15
CA VAL A 504 -1.78 17.09 29.47
C VAL A 504 -3.04 17.25 30.30
N GLU A 505 -3.06 18.28 31.16
CA GLU A 505 -4.24 18.65 31.93
C GLU A 505 -5.12 19.58 31.08
N THR A 506 -6.41 19.29 31.02
CA THR A 506 -7.43 20.09 30.34
C THR A 506 -8.55 20.44 31.33
N GLU A 507 -9.42 21.40 31.00
CA GLU A 507 -10.60 21.75 31.84
C GLU A 507 -11.47 20.54 32.19
N GLY A 508 -11.49 19.50 31.31
CA GLY A 508 -12.23 18.26 31.53
C GLY A 508 -11.43 17.15 32.24
N GLY A 509 -10.15 17.34 32.60
CA GLY A 509 -9.22 16.37 33.19
C GLY A 509 -8.07 16.00 32.24
N LEU A 510 -7.44 14.84 32.43
CA LEU A 510 -6.28 14.45 31.64
C LEU A 510 -6.67 14.06 30.20
N ALA A 511 -5.83 14.46 29.25
CA ALA A 511 -5.93 14.12 27.84
C ALA A 511 -4.56 13.71 27.29
N CYS A 512 -4.55 12.90 26.23
CA CYS A 512 -3.32 12.50 25.51
C CYS A 512 -3.23 13.23 24.19
N GLU A 513 -2.08 13.81 23.89
CA GLU A 513 -1.83 14.49 22.61
C GLU A 513 -1.69 13.50 21.42
N LEU A 514 -1.42 12.22 21.70
CA LEU A 514 -1.28 11.17 20.69
C LEU A 514 -2.60 10.49 20.40
N ALA A 515 -2.86 10.22 19.12
CA ALA A 515 -3.93 9.33 18.71
C ALA A 515 -3.50 7.87 18.93
N VAL A 516 -4.34 7.06 19.60
CA VAL A 516 -4.14 5.62 19.79
C VAL A 516 -5.14 4.88 18.90
N ALA A 517 -4.64 3.97 18.06
CA ALA A 517 -5.44 3.21 17.12
C ALA A 517 -5.35 1.70 17.40
N PRO A 518 -6.47 1.00 17.67
CA PRO A 518 -6.47 -0.45 17.73
C PRO A 518 -6.23 -1.05 16.35
N LEU A 519 -5.53 -2.20 16.32
CA LEU A 519 -5.45 -3.07 15.15
C LEU A 519 -6.04 -4.43 15.54
N PHE A 520 -7.11 -4.80 14.84
CA PHE A 520 -7.80 -6.09 14.98
C PHE A 520 -7.34 -7.04 13.87
N GLU A 521 -6.72 -8.15 14.24
CA GLU A 521 -5.98 -9.02 13.33
C GLU A 521 -6.57 -10.43 13.20
N THR A 522 -7.11 -11.04 14.26
CA THR A 522 -7.72 -12.37 14.22
C THR A 522 -9.24 -12.29 14.03
N ILE A 523 -9.86 -13.41 13.65
CA ILE A 523 -11.33 -13.49 13.56
C ILE A 523 -11.98 -13.11 14.90
N ARG A 524 -11.43 -13.61 16.00
CA ARG A 524 -11.90 -13.29 17.36
C ARG A 524 -11.75 -11.81 17.71
N ASP A 525 -10.65 -11.17 17.29
CA ASP A 525 -10.45 -9.74 17.54
C ASP A 525 -11.49 -8.92 16.79
N LEU A 526 -11.78 -9.30 15.54
CA LEU A 526 -12.80 -8.64 14.71
C LEU A 526 -14.20 -8.77 15.35
N GLU A 527 -14.57 -9.95 15.84
CA GLU A 527 -15.85 -10.19 16.52
C GLU A 527 -16.01 -9.35 17.80
N ASN A 528 -14.92 -9.11 18.53
CA ASN A 528 -14.92 -8.34 19.78
C ASN A 528 -14.71 -6.83 19.56
N SER A 529 -14.35 -6.41 18.36
CA SER A 529 -13.86 -5.06 18.05
C SER A 529 -14.83 -3.94 18.45
N ALA A 530 -16.12 -4.12 18.17
CA ALA A 530 -17.15 -3.15 18.51
C ALA A 530 -17.27 -2.92 20.02
N GLY A 531 -17.25 -4.01 20.80
CA GLY A 531 -17.30 -3.94 22.28
C GLY A 531 -16.06 -3.27 22.88
N ILE A 532 -14.88 -3.51 22.30
CA ILE A 532 -13.62 -2.87 22.72
C ILE A 532 -13.67 -1.39 22.40
N LEU A 533 -14.05 -1.00 21.18
CA LEU A 533 -14.13 0.39 20.78
C LEU A 533 -15.18 1.18 21.61
N ASP A 534 -16.35 0.60 21.88
CA ASP A 534 -17.41 1.22 22.69
C ASP A 534 -16.90 1.58 24.11
N LYS A 535 -16.25 0.64 24.77
CA LYS A 535 -15.62 0.85 26.08
C LYS A 535 -14.47 1.85 26.03
N PHE A 536 -13.62 1.79 24.98
CA PHE A 536 -12.51 2.72 24.82
C PHE A 536 -12.98 4.17 24.61
N LEU A 537 -14.00 4.37 23.77
CA LEU A 537 -14.58 5.69 23.53
C LEU A 537 -15.33 6.25 24.75
N SER A 538 -15.86 5.37 25.58
CA SER A 538 -16.53 5.76 26.85
C SER A 538 -15.53 6.14 27.94
N HIS A 539 -14.22 5.82 27.78
CA HIS A 539 -13.22 6.14 28.81
C HIS A 539 -12.92 7.62 28.87
N PRO A 540 -12.82 8.25 30.05
CA PRO A 540 -12.60 9.69 30.20
C PRO A 540 -11.38 10.23 29.45
N VAL A 541 -10.25 9.52 29.44
CA VAL A 541 -9.04 9.93 28.69
C VAL A 541 -9.28 9.91 27.18
N SER A 542 -10.00 8.90 26.66
CA SER A 542 -10.34 8.83 25.23
C SER A 542 -11.31 9.96 24.80
N ILE A 543 -12.30 10.29 25.65
CA ILE A 543 -13.27 11.37 25.36
C ILE A 543 -12.59 12.73 25.23
N ARG A 544 -11.54 12.97 26.00
CA ARG A 544 -10.80 14.24 26.10
C ARG A 544 -9.70 14.40 25.05
N ARG A 545 -9.78 13.69 23.92
CA ARG A 545 -8.81 13.87 22.84
C ARG A 545 -8.98 15.22 22.15
N PRO A 546 -7.88 15.85 21.68
CA PRO A 546 -7.95 17.13 20.98
C PRO A 546 -8.74 17.07 19.67
N VAL A 547 -8.80 15.87 19.05
CA VAL A 547 -9.46 15.63 17.75
C VAL A 547 -10.53 14.55 17.90
N ASN A 548 -11.75 14.84 17.45
CA ASN A 548 -12.88 13.90 17.50
C ASN A 548 -12.86 12.89 16.33
N ASP A 549 -11.68 12.46 15.92
CA ASP A 549 -11.44 11.45 14.90
C ASP A 549 -10.78 10.22 15.52
N VAL A 550 -11.31 9.06 15.22
CA VAL A 550 -10.77 7.77 15.65
C VAL A 550 -10.29 7.00 14.43
N VAL A 551 -9.11 6.44 14.51
CA VAL A 551 -8.58 5.50 13.52
C VAL A 551 -8.69 4.08 14.09
N VAL A 552 -9.26 3.17 13.31
CA VAL A 552 -9.26 1.73 13.60
C VAL A 552 -8.63 1.00 12.44
N MET A 553 -7.61 0.22 12.71
CA MET A 553 -6.95 -0.58 11.69
C MET A 553 -7.51 -2.00 11.65
N LEU A 554 -7.71 -2.51 10.44
CA LEU A 554 -8.21 -3.85 10.15
C LEU A 554 -7.13 -4.69 9.47
N GLY A 555 -6.86 -5.87 10.03
CA GLY A 555 -5.84 -6.81 9.56
C GLY A 555 -6.41 -7.84 8.58
N TYR A 556 -6.04 -7.75 7.32
CA TYR A 556 -6.51 -8.65 6.26
C TYR A 556 -5.72 -9.95 6.17
N SER A 557 -4.40 -9.88 6.32
CA SER A 557 -3.51 -11.02 6.15
C SER A 557 -3.62 -12.02 7.30
N ASP A 558 -3.60 -11.52 8.53
CA ASP A 558 -3.65 -12.36 9.74
C ASP A 558 -5.04 -12.98 9.93
N SER A 559 -6.13 -12.24 9.67
CA SER A 559 -7.50 -12.78 9.70
C SER A 559 -7.72 -13.85 8.63
N ASN A 560 -7.12 -13.70 7.43
CA ASN A 560 -7.17 -14.73 6.40
C ASN A 560 -6.40 -16.00 6.81
N LYS A 561 -5.22 -15.84 7.39
CA LYS A 561 -4.43 -16.96 7.92
C LYS A 561 -5.18 -17.69 9.04
N ASP A 562 -5.93 -16.97 9.88
CA ASP A 562 -6.71 -17.54 10.99
C ASP A 562 -7.97 -18.27 10.53
N GLY A 563 -8.77 -17.67 9.63
CA GLY A 563 -10.12 -18.13 9.27
C GLY A 563 -10.35 -18.57 7.82
N GLY A 564 -9.38 -18.40 6.93
CA GLY A 564 -9.57 -18.56 5.47
C GLY A 564 -10.26 -17.36 4.81
N VAL A 565 -10.22 -17.29 3.49
CA VAL A 565 -10.57 -16.06 2.74
C VAL A 565 -12.03 -15.61 2.90
N LEU A 566 -12.97 -16.56 2.85
CA LEU A 566 -14.40 -16.24 2.94
C LEU A 566 -14.77 -15.75 4.34
N CYS A 567 -14.30 -16.45 5.40
CA CYS A 567 -14.53 -16.05 6.78
C CYS A 567 -13.87 -14.70 7.08
N SER A 568 -12.62 -14.50 6.70
CA SER A 568 -11.89 -13.25 6.91
C SER A 568 -12.62 -12.05 6.25
N GLN A 569 -12.97 -12.15 4.97
CA GLN A 569 -13.64 -11.04 4.26
C GLN A 569 -15.01 -10.70 4.87
N TRP A 570 -15.75 -11.71 5.30
CA TRP A 570 -17.03 -11.48 5.95
C TRP A 570 -16.88 -10.86 7.35
N SER A 571 -15.94 -11.37 8.16
CA SER A 571 -15.69 -10.83 9.51
C SER A 571 -15.21 -9.38 9.45
N LEU A 572 -14.38 -9.03 8.47
CA LEU A 572 -13.98 -7.64 8.20
C LEU A 572 -15.19 -6.77 7.85
N HIS A 573 -16.05 -7.24 6.94
CA HIS A 573 -17.26 -6.53 6.53
C HIS A 573 -18.22 -6.32 7.70
N GLN A 574 -18.42 -7.31 8.58
CA GLN A 574 -19.26 -7.16 9.77
C GLN A 574 -18.64 -6.22 10.80
N ALA A 575 -17.32 -6.36 11.07
CA ALA A 575 -16.61 -5.48 11.99
C ALA A 575 -16.71 -4.01 11.56
N GLU A 576 -16.56 -3.71 10.28
CA GLU A 576 -16.74 -2.34 9.76
C GLU A 576 -18.15 -1.80 10.01
N ARG A 577 -19.19 -2.61 9.85
CA ARG A 577 -20.60 -2.19 10.15
C ARG A 577 -20.80 -1.90 11.63
N GLU A 578 -20.36 -2.80 12.49
CA GLU A 578 -20.52 -2.70 13.92
C GLU A 578 -19.72 -1.53 14.52
N LEU A 579 -18.44 -1.40 14.12
CA LEU A 579 -17.58 -0.27 14.50
C LEU A 579 -18.16 1.08 14.05
N THR A 580 -18.76 1.13 12.85
CA THR A 580 -19.45 2.32 12.35
C THR A 580 -20.65 2.67 13.23
N ALA A 581 -21.42 1.69 13.67
CA ALA A 581 -22.54 1.91 14.58
C ALA A 581 -22.08 2.43 15.96
N VAL A 582 -20.98 1.90 16.49
CA VAL A 582 -20.37 2.41 17.73
C VAL A 582 -19.89 3.84 17.57
N ALA A 583 -19.19 4.18 16.50
CA ALA A 583 -18.72 5.54 16.26
C ALA A 583 -19.88 6.55 16.19
N LYS A 584 -20.99 6.19 15.54
CA LYS A 584 -22.22 7.00 15.52
C LYS A 584 -22.83 7.19 16.90
N LYS A 585 -22.89 6.13 17.72
CA LYS A 585 -23.36 6.19 19.12
C LYS A 585 -22.58 7.22 19.94
N HIS A 586 -21.28 7.34 19.72
CA HIS A 586 -20.38 8.26 20.41
C HIS A 586 -20.24 9.62 19.71
N ASN A 587 -20.98 9.88 18.63
CA ASN A 587 -20.85 11.10 17.81
C ASN A 587 -19.38 11.38 17.41
N THR A 588 -18.65 10.31 17.08
CA THR A 588 -17.22 10.34 16.73
C THR A 588 -17.05 9.96 15.27
N ARG A 589 -16.16 10.65 14.58
CA ARG A 589 -15.80 10.34 13.20
C ARG A 589 -14.81 9.16 13.19
N LEU A 590 -15.15 8.10 12.45
CA LEU A 590 -14.32 6.91 12.32
C LEU A 590 -13.62 6.91 10.97
N THR A 591 -12.31 6.68 11.00
CA THR A 591 -11.50 6.43 9.81
C THR A 591 -10.97 5.00 9.87
N PHE A 592 -11.38 4.18 8.91
CA PHE A 592 -10.79 2.86 8.77
C PHE A 592 -9.41 2.94 8.12
N PHE A 593 -8.47 2.19 8.70
CA PHE A 593 -7.17 1.95 8.13
C PHE A 593 -7.11 0.50 7.64
N HIS A 594 -7.25 0.32 6.32
CA HIS A 594 -7.28 -0.99 5.68
C HIS A 594 -5.87 -1.53 5.50
N GLY A 595 -5.51 -2.54 6.31
CA GLY A 595 -4.22 -3.25 6.26
C GLY A 595 -4.13 -4.26 5.11
N ARG A 596 -4.39 -3.81 3.87
CA ARG A 596 -4.41 -4.66 2.68
C ARG A 596 -3.00 -4.94 2.17
N GLY A 597 -2.75 -6.18 1.74
CA GLY A 597 -1.51 -6.56 1.07
C GLY A 597 -1.62 -6.65 -0.46
N GLY A 598 -0.55 -7.11 -1.11
CA GLY A 598 -0.43 -7.15 -2.57
C GLY A 598 -1.08 -8.35 -3.24
N THR A 599 -1.41 -9.40 -2.50
CA THR A 599 -2.02 -10.64 -3.02
C THR A 599 -3.46 -10.81 -2.54
N VAL A 600 -4.25 -11.64 -3.24
CA VAL A 600 -5.66 -11.90 -2.89
C VAL A 600 -5.78 -12.45 -1.47
N GLY A 601 -4.93 -13.40 -1.08
CA GLY A 601 -4.88 -13.93 0.29
C GLY A 601 -4.53 -12.89 1.36
N ARG A 602 -4.19 -11.66 0.96
CA ARG A 602 -3.88 -10.51 1.83
C ARG A 602 -4.82 -9.33 1.58
N GLY A 603 -5.95 -9.57 0.92
CA GLY A 603 -6.97 -8.56 0.65
C GLY A 603 -6.74 -7.70 -0.60
N ALA A 604 -5.82 -8.09 -1.50
CA ALA A 604 -5.65 -7.39 -2.78
C ALA A 604 -6.89 -7.51 -3.68
N GLY A 605 -6.97 -6.62 -4.64
CA GLY A 605 -8.01 -6.55 -5.65
C GLY A 605 -8.12 -5.14 -6.24
N PRO A 606 -8.85 -4.97 -7.35
CA PRO A 606 -9.03 -3.66 -7.97
C PRO A 606 -9.64 -2.65 -7.00
N THR A 607 -9.01 -1.49 -6.83
CA THR A 607 -9.39 -0.48 -5.83
C THR A 607 -10.87 -0.06 -5.92
N HIS A 608 -11.38 0.20 -7.13
CA HIS A 608 -12.78 0.63 -7.28
C HIS A 608 -13.79 -0.46 -6.90
N VAL A 609 -13.48 -1.75 -7.19
CA VAL A 609 -14.34 -2.88 -6.81
C VAL A 609 -14.31 -3.08 -5.30
N PHE A 610 -13.15 -2.92 -4.69
CA PHE A 610 -12.99 -2.96 -3.24
C PHE A 610 -13.82 -1.87 -2.55
N LEU A 611 -13.73 -0.63 -3.03
CA LEU A 611 -14.47 0.50 -2.46
C LEU A 611 -16.00 0.32 -2.58
N GLU A 612 -16.46 -0.24 -3.70
CA GLU A 612 -17.89 -0.58 -3.89
C GLU A 612 -18.37 -1.71 -2.96
N ALA A 613 -17.46 -2.61 -2.55
CA ALA A 613 -17.75 -3.74 -1.67
C ALA A 613 -17.76 -3.39 -0.17
N LEU A 614 -17.34 -2.19 0.20
CA LEU A 614 -17.36 -1.72 1.58
C LEU A 614 -18.81 -1.64 2.12
N PRO A 615 -19.03 -1.96 3.40
CA PRO A 615 -20.36 -1.85 4.01
C PRO A 615 -20.88 -0.43 3.93
N GLN A 616 -22.19 -0.32 3.74
CA GLN A 616 -22.81 0.99 3.65
C GLN A 616 -22.59 1.82 4.91
N GLY A 617 -22.15 3.07 4.73
CA GLY A 617 -21.89 4.03 5.80
C GLY A 617 -20.56 3.84 6.51
N SER A 618 -19.76 2.82 6.16
CA SER A 618 -18.41 2.65 6.72
C SER A 618 -17.41 3.68 6.16
N LEU A 619 -17.62 4.14 4.93
CA LEU A 619 -16.79 5.18 4.33
C LEU A 619 -17.45 6.56 4.45
N THR A 620 -16.88 7.41 5.29
CA THR A 620 -17.36 8.77 5.61
C THR A 620 -16.48 9.87 5.02
N GLY A 621 -15.84 9.62 3.89
CA GLY A 621 -14.90 10.52 3.21
C GLY A 621 -13.44 10.29 3.57
N LYS A 622 -13.13 9.75 4.73
CA LYS A 622 -11.75 9.51 5.15
C LYS A 622 -11.35 8.05 5.02
N MET A 623 -10.17 7.82 4.47
CA MET A 623 -9.63 6.47 4.29
C MET A 623 -8.11 6.45 4.44
N ARG A 624 -7.59 5.50 5.20
CA ARG A 624 -6.18 5.12 5.21
C ARG A 624 -6.03 3.71 4.66
N VAL A 625 -5.01 3.48 3.87
CA VAL A 625 -4.75 2.16 3.25
C VAL A 625 -3.25 1.89 3.19
N THR A 626 -2.85 0.66 3.57
CA THR A 626 -1.45 0.25 3.38
C THR A 626 -1.12 0.09 1.90
N GLU A 627 0.01 0.65 1.51
CA GLU A 627 0.72 0.31 0.28
C GLU A 627 1.96 -0.47 0.67
N GLN A 628 1.87 -1.79 0.52
CA GLN A 628 2.93 -2.67 0.97
C GLN A 628 4.07 -2.71 -0.04
N GLY A 629 5.30 -2.91 0.45
CA GLY A 629 6.52 -2.85 -0.35
C GLY A 629 6.46 -3.66 -1.65
N GLU A 630 5.82 -4.85 -1.62
CA GLU A 630 5.66 -5.70 -2.80
C GLU A 630 4.90 -5.05 -3.96
N VAL A 631 4.07 -4.05 -3.69
CA VAL A 631 3.26 -3.40 -4.73
C VAL A 631 3.71 -1.97 -5.04
N ILE A 632 4.55 -1.37 -4.21
CA ILE A 632 4.99 0.03 -4.38
C ILE A 632 5.68 0.21 -5.73
N ALA A 633 6.63 -0.67 -6.06
CA ALA A 633 7.33 -0.62 -7.34
C ALA A 633 6.40 -0.82 -8.54
N GLN A 634 5.36 -1.66 -8.42
CA GLN A 634 4.39 -1.91 -9.50
C GLN A 634 3.39 -0.76 -9.67
N LYS A 635 2.98 -0.12 -8.56
CA LYS A 635 1.99 0.97 -8.58
C LYS A 635 2.61 2.34 -8.87
N TYR A 636 3.84 2.56 -8.43
CA TYR A 636 4.43 3.90 -8.35
C TYR A 636 5.79 4.05 -9.05
N ALA A 637 6.26 3.02 -9.79
CA ALA A 637 7.56 3.08 -10.50
C ALA A 637 7.67 4.25 -11.48
N ASN A 638 6.57 4.65 -12.11
CA ASN A 638 6.51 5.80 -13.00
C ASN A 638 5.30 6.69 -12.71
N ARG A 639 5.43 7.98 -13.09
CA ARG A 639 4.40 8.99 -12.82
C ARG A 639 3.03 8.69 -13.44
N VAL A 640 2.97 8.04 -14.62
CA VAL A 640 1.71 7.77 -15.34
C VAL A 640 0.89 6.72 -14.58
N THR A 641 1.52 5.60 -14.22
CA THR A 641 0.88 4.54 -13.45
C THR A 641 0.52 5.02 -12.04
N ALA A 642 1.42 5.77 -11.39
CA ALA A 642 1.17 6.35 -10.07
C ALA A 642 -0.03 7.30 -10.08
N THR A 643 -0.12 8.20 -11.08
CA THR A 643 -1.28 9.09 -11.26
C THR A 643 -2.57 8.28 -11.41
N PHE A 644 -2.56 7.26 -12.25
CA PHE A 644 -3.73 6.41 -12.46
C PHE A 644 -4.19 5.71 -11.17
N GLN A 645 -3.26 5.17 -10.38
CA GLN A 645 -3.61 4.47 -9.13
C GLN A 645 -4.18 5.44 -8.08
N LEU A 646 -3.56 6.60 -7.91
CA LEU A 646 -4.00 7.60 -6.93
C LEU A 646 -5.29 8.30 -7.38
N GLU A 647 -5.48 8.56 -8.68
CA GLU A 647 -6.73 9.08 -9.21
C GLU A 647 -7.89 8.13 -8.93
N ARG A 648 -7.73 6.82 -9.18
CA ARG A 648 -8.75 5.80 -8.87
C ARG A 648 -9.09 5.73 -7.40
N LEU A 649 -8.11 5.93 -6.54
CA LEU A 649 -8.32 5.91 -5.09
C LEU A 649 -9.10 7.16 -4.64
N LEU A 650 -8.66 8.36 -5.02
CA LEU A 650 -9.34 9.63 -4.69
C LEU A 650 -10.76 9.71 -5.25
N ALA A 651 -10.91 9.48 -6.54
CA ALA A 651 -12.20 9.54 -7.22
C ALA A 651 -13.15 8.43 -6.72
N GLY A 652 -12.61 7.24 -6.42
CA GLY A 652 -13.37 6.14 -5.87
C GLY A 652 -13.89 6.41 -4.46
N VAL A 653 -13.05 6.95 -3.57
CA VAL A 653 -13.45 7.32 -2.21
C VAL A 653 -14.53 8.41 -2.24
N THR A 654 -14.35 9.46 -3.05
CA THR A 654 -15.36 10.53 -3.21
C THR A 654 -16.70 9.97 -3.70
N ARG A 655 -16.67 9.12 -4.75
CA ARG A 655 -17.88 8.50 -5.30
C ARG A 655 -18.58 7.60 -4.29
N THR A 656 -17.86 6.72 -3.63
CA THR A 656 -18.43 5.77 -2.66
C THR A 656 -19.04 6.51 -1.46
N THR A 657 -18.37 7.56 -0.98
CA THR A 657 -18.88 8.42 0.10
C THR A 657 -20.25 9.01 -0.26
N LEU A 658 -20.39 9.57 -1.47
CA LEU A 658 -21.66 10.10 -1.95
C LEU A 658 -22.73 9.02 -2.10
N LEU A 659 -22.40 7.89 -2.68
CA LEU A 659 -23.36 6.78 -2.82
C LEU A 659 -23.81 6.25 -1.44
N HIS A 660 -22.92 6.20 -0.46
CA HIS A 660 -23.25 5.82 0.92
C HIS A 660 -24.15 6.84 1.62
N SER A 661 -24.08 8.13 1.26
CA SER A 661 -24.90 9.18 1.91
C SER A 661 -26.38 9.12 1.55
N VAL A 662 -26.76 8.57 0.39
CA VAL A 662 -28.14 8.57 -0.13
C VAL A 662 -28.84 7.21 -0.04
N ARG A 663 -28.13 6.13 0.22
CA ARG A 663 -28.77 4.83 0.44
C ARG A 663 -29.38 4.74 1.84
N PRO A 664 -30.55 4.09 2.01
CA PRO A 664 -31.15 3.88 3.33
C PRO A 664 -30.17 3.12 4.26
N GLN A 665 -30.06 3.57 5.50
CA GLN A 665 -29.26 2.84 6.50
C GLN A 665 -29.98 1.52 6.84
N GLY A 666 -29.22 0.40 6.84
CA GLY A 666 -29.76 -0.90 7.14
C GLY A 666 -30.25 -1.67 5.91
N ASP A 667 -29.92 -1.22 4.71
CA ASP A 667 -30.16 -1.98 3.48
C ASP A 667 -29.27 -3.23 3.48
N THR A 668 -29.77 -4.31 4.10
CA THR A 668 -29.13 -5.61 4.14
C THR A 668 -29.56 -6.40 2.92
N HIS A 669 -28.59 -7.07 2.27
CA HIS A 669 -28.92 -7.92 1.15
C HIS A 669 -29.74 -9.13 1.61
N GLU A 670 -30.76 -9.57 0.85
CA GLU A 670 -31.64 -10.66 1.23
C GLU A 670 -30.88 -11.96 1.60
N LEU A 671 -29.75 -12.22 0.94
CA LEU A 671 -28.88 -13.38 1.23
C LEU A 671 -28.05 -13.24 2.51
N GLU A 672 -27.99 -12.07 3.15
CA GLU A 672 -27.23 -11.91 4.39
C GLU A 672 -27.77 -12.78 5.53
N SER A 673 -29.02 -13.19 5.50
CA SER A 673 -29.61 -14.09 6.50
C SER A 673 -29.01 -15.49 6.49
N ILE A 674 -28.63 -16.01 5.30
CA ILE A 674 -28.03 -17.35 5.15
C ILE A 674 -26.49 -17.30 5.18
N TRP A 675 -25.90 -16.11 4.91
CA TRP A 675 -24.48 -15.95 4.74
C TRP A 675 -23.62 -16.36 5.96
N PRO A 676 -24.02 -16.10 7.23
CA PRO A 676 -23.29 -16.58 8.41
C PRO A 676 -23.10 -18.11 8.42
N ARG A 677 -24.07 -18.86 7.88
CA ARG A 677 -23.95 -20.32 7.80
C ARG A 677 -22.94 -20.74 6.72
N VAL A 678 -22.92 -20.05 5.59
CA VAL A 678 -21.92 -20.25 4.52
C VAL A 678 -20.51 -19.98 5.07
N VAL A 679 -20.36 -18.89 5.80
CA VAL A 679 -19.09 -18.49 6.46
C VAL A 679 -18.65 -19.55 7.48
N GLU A 680 -19.55 -20.04 8.32
CA GLU A 680 -19.24 -21.08 9.32
C GLU A 680 -18.73 -22.37 8.67
N ILE A 681 -19.35 -22.79 7.56
CA ILE A 681 -18.93 -23.98 6.82
C ILE A 681 -17.53 -23.76 6.22
N SER A 682 -17.27 -22.61 5.61
CA SER A 682 -15.96 -22.28 5.09
C SER A 682 -14.89 -22.27 6.18
N PHE A 683 -15.18 -21.61 7.31
CA PHE A 683 -14.28 -21.56 8.47
C PHE A 683 -13.94 -22.96 8.97
N LYS A 684 -14.96 -23.81 9.20
CA LYS A 684 -14.75 -25.20 9.66
C LYS A 684 -13.94 -26.02 8.66
N THR A 685 -14.16 -25.82 7.35
CA THR A 685 -13.41 -26.51 6.30
C THR A 685 -11.92 -26.10 6.34
N TYR A 686 -11.66 -24.81 6.46
CA TYR A 686 -10.29 -24.29 6.56
C TYR A 686 -9.60 -24.76 7.86
N ARG A 687 -10.25 -24.61 9.00
CA ARG A 687 -9.70 -25.05 10.30
C ARG A 687 -9.41 -26.55 10.32
N LYS A 688 -10.32 -27.36 9.77
CA LYS A 688 -10.11 -28.80 9.64
C LYS A 688 -8.82 -29.15 8.88
N LEU A 689 -8.47 -28.39 7.83
CA LEU A 689 -7.22 -28.61 7.12
C LEU A 689 -6.02 -28.24 7.97
N VAL A 690 -5.98 -27.02 8.52
CA VAL A 690 -4.79 -26.51 9.22
C VAL A 690 -4.55 -27.19 10.57
N GLU A 691 -5.59 -27.77 11.18
CA GLU A 691 -5.55 -28.54 12.42
C GLU A 691 -5.33 -30.05 12.19
N THR A 692 -5.30 -30.51 10.93
CA THR A 692 -5.05 -31.91 10.61
C THR A 692 -3.64 -32.32 11.04
N ASP A 693 -3.53 -33.46 11.71
CA ASP A 693 -2.23 -34.01 12.09
C ASP A 693 -1.27 -34.15 10.91
N GLY A 694 -0.06 -33.61 11.08
CA GLY A 694 0.97 -33.54 10.05
C GLY A 694 0.84 -32.37 9.07
N PHE A 695 -0.19 -31.51 9.19
CA PHE A 695 -0.34 -30.38 8.26
C PHE A 695 0.86 -29.41 8.30
N VAL A 696 1.40 -29.09 9.46
CA VAL A 696 2.59 -28.23 9.60
C VAL A 696 3.80 -28.87 8.91
N THR A 697 3.98 -30.18 9.06
CA THR A 697 5.03 -30.95 8.37
C THR A 697 4.84 -30.87 6.85
N PHE A 698 3.62 -31.11 6.38
CA PHE A 698 3.28 -30.98 4.95
C PHE A 698 3.59 -29.58 4.43
N PHE A 699 3.11 -28.53 5.12
CA PHE A 699 3.38 -27.16 4.73
C PHE A 699 4.88 -26.85 4.63
N ARG A 700 5.66 -27.23 5.66
CA ARG A 700 7.11 -26.98 5.68
C ARG A 700 7.86 -27.74 4.61
N GLN A 701 7.42 -28.96 4.29
CA GLN A 701 8.10 -29.80 3.28
C GLN A 701 7.58 -29.57 1.85
N ALA A 702 6.28 -29.32 1.66
CA ALA A 702 5.67 -29.06 0.35
C ALA A 702 5.80 -27.61 -0.11
N THR A 703 6.50 -26.74 0.62
CA THR A 703 6.78 -25.36 0.22
C THR A 703 8.22 -24.99 0.51
N PRO A 704 8.77 -23.92 -0.11
CA PRO A 704 10.14 -23.46 0.16
C PRO A 704 10.23 -22.56 1.41
N ILE A 705 9.35 -22.71 2.42
CA ILE A 705 9.30 -21.83 3.60
C ILE A 705 10.62 -21.79 4.35
N ASP A 706 11.31 -22.93 4.50
CA ASP A 706 12.59 -23.04 5.17
C ASP A 706 13.71 -22.26 4.49
N ALA A 707 13.72 -22.23 3.16
CA ALA A 707 14.62 -21.36 2.38
C ALA A 707 14.21 -19.88 2.47
N ILE A 708 12.91 -19.58 2.43
CA ILE A 708 12.40 -18.20 2.58
C ILE A 708 12.78 -17.63 3.95
N GLU A 709 12.76 -18.43 5.01
CA GLU A 709 13.20 -18.04 6.35
C GLU A 709 14.69 -17.66 6.42
N GLN A 710 15.52 -18.20 5.52
CA GLN A 710 16.96 -17.85 5.40
C GLN A 710 17.19 -16.58 4.55
N THR A 711 16.15 -16.05 3.88
CA THR A 711 16.32 -14.86 3.04
C THR A 711 16.67 -13.62 3.88
N GLN A 712 17.59 -12.82 3.36
CA GLN A 712 17.98 -11.52 3.93
C GLN A 712 17.35 -10.34 3.14
N LEU A 713 16.13 -10.53 2.65
CA LEU A 713 15.49 -9.57 1.74
C LEU A 713 14.99 -8.29 2.41
N GLY A 714 14.70 -8.33 3.72
CA GLY A 714 14.28 -7.18 4.49
C GLY A 714 14.94 -7.10 5.86
N SER A 715 14.84 -5.95 6.52
CA SER A 715 15.39 -5.74 7.86
C SER A 715 14.59 -6.50 8.95
N ARG A 716 13.34 -6.88 8.68
CA ARG A 716 12.40 -7.50 9.62
C ARG A 716 12.54 -9.03 9.68
N PRO A 717 12.56 -9.67 10.87
CA PRO A 717 12.57 -11.13 11.00
C PRO A 717 11.29 -11.80 10.47
N SER A 718 11.42 -13.05 9.95
CA SER A 718 10.29 -13.85 9.43
C SER A 718 9.36 -14.43 10.52
N HIS A 719 9.87 -14.60 11.74
CA HIS A 719 9.15 -15.13 12.89
C HIS A 719 8.91 -14.08 13.98
N ARG A 720 7.87 -14.30 14.81
CA ARG A 720 7.59 -13.47 16.00
C ARG A 720 8.43 -13.92 17.21
N SER A 721 8.48 -15.21 17.51
CA SER A 721 9.17 -15.77 18.70
C SER A 721 10.10 -16.95 18.45
N GLY A 722 10.08 -17.55 17.26
CA GLY A 722 10.90 -18.71 16.91
C GLY A 722 10.38 -20.06 17.43
N ALA A 723 9.12 -20.13 17.87
CA ALA A 723 8.50 -21.36 18.41
C ALA A 723 8.19 -22.44 17.35
N GLY A 724 8.31 -22.14 16.06
CA GLY A 724 8.10 -23.10 14.95
C GLY A 724 6.65 -23.52 14.71
N THR A 725 5.68 -22.87 15.36
CA THR A 725 4.25 -23.12 15.18
C THR A 725 3.65 -22.25 14.08
N LEU A 726 2.47 -22.61 13.56
CA LEU A 726 1.75 -21.75 12.62
C LEU A 726 1.39 -20.38 13.21
N ASP A 727 1.11 -20.30 14.49
CA ASP A 727 0.77 -19.03 15.16
C ASP A 727 1.98 -18.09 15.23
N ASP A 728 3.19 -18.63 15.35
CA ASP A 728 4.45 -17.88 15.34
C ASP A 728 4.83 -17.36 13.95
N LEU A 729 4.42 -18.07 12.90
CA LEU A 729 4.70 -17.69 11.52
C LEU A 729 3.90 -16.45 11.11
N ARG A 730 4.57 -15.44 10.55
CA ARG A 730 3.92 -14.24 10.02
C ARG A 730 3.09 -14.55 8.77
N ALA A 731 2.02 -13.78 8.56
CA ALA A 731 1.12 -14.00 7.43
C ALA A 731 1.78 -13.80 6.05
N ILE A 732 2.81 -12.94 5.93
CA ILE A 732 3.51 -12.71 4.65
C ILE A 732 4.28 -13.97 4.22
N PRO A 733 5.20 -14.55 4.99
CA PRO A 733 5.85 -15.81 4.64
C PRO A 733 4.86 -16.97 4.39
N TRP A 734 3.76 -17.02 5.15
CA TRP A 734 2.70 -18.00 4.94
C TRP A 734 2.10 -17.92 3.55
N VAL A 735 1.60 -16.75 3.14
CA VAL A 735 0.97 -16.57 1.83
C VAL A 735 1.98 -16.74 0.71
N PHE A 736 3.19 -16.19 0.88
CA PHE A 736 4.25 -16.26 -0.13
C PHE A 736 4.71 -17.70 -0.40
N SER A 737 4.87 -18.52 0.63
CA SER A 737 5.28 -19.93 0.47
C SER A 737 4.26 -20.74 -0.32
N TRP A 738 2.96 -20.55 -0.08
CA TRP A 738 1.89 -21.20 -0.85
C TRP A 738 1.85 -20.71 -2.30
N SER A 739 2.15 -19.44 -2.53
CA SER A 739 2.25 -18.88 -3.88
C SER A 739 3.45 -19.46 -4.62
N GLN A 740 4.62 -19.52 -3.96
CA GLN A 740 5.86 -20.13 -4.51
C GLN A 740 5.63 -21.58 -4.94
N ALA A 741 4.87 -22.36 -4.18
CA ALA A 741 4.57 -23.75 -4.52
C ALA A 741 3.30 -23.91 -5.40
N ARG A 742 2.76 -22.82 -5.95
CA ARG A 742 1.61 -22.77 -6.88
C ARG A 742 0.30 -23.32 -6.32
N PHE A 743 0.16 -23.37 -4.99
CA PHE A 743 -1.11 -23.69 -4.33
C PHE A 743 -2.06 -22.49 -4.28
N HIS A 744 -1.56 -21.30 -4.01
CA HIS A 744 -2.35 -20.10 -3.74
C HIS A 744 -3.50 -20.33 -2.74
N LEU A 745 -3.33 -21.29 -1.85
CA LEU A 745 -4.31 -21.84 -0.92
C LEU A 745 -5.06 -20.77 -0.10
N PRO A 746 -4.38 -19.74 0.47
CA PRO A 746 -5.06 -18.70 1.24
C PRO A 746 -6.07 -17.86 0.46
N GLY A 747 -6.11 -17.95 -0.86
CA GLY A 747 -6.98 -17.13 -1.70
C GLY A 747 -8.29 -17.81 -2.12
N TRP A 748 -8.47 -19.13 -1.84
CA TRP A 748 -9.63 -19.85 -2.34
C TRP A 748 -10.10 -21.03 -1.45
N TYR A 749 -9.27 -21.56 -0.55
CA TYR A 749 -9.61 -22.78 0.20
C TYR A 749 -10.79 -22.55 1.16
N GLY A 750 -11.74 -23.49 1.13
CA GLY A 750 -12.98 -23.45 1.91
C GLY A 750 -14.15 -22.74 1.22
N VAL A 751 -13.93 -22.11 0.06
CA VAL A 751 -14.99 -21.47 -0.72
C VAL A 751 -15.85 -22.51 -1.43
N GLY A 752 -15.22 -23.54 -2.02
CA GLY A 752 -15.88 -24.61 -2.75
C GLY A 752 -16.88 -25.37 -1.90
N THR A 753 -16.43 -25.91 -0.78
CA THR A 753 -17.30 -26.68 0.16
C THR A 753 -18.47 -25.83 0.68
N ALA A 754 -18.23 -24.55 1.00
CA ALA A 754 -19.27 -23.68 1.54
C ALA A 754 -20.36 -23.36 0.50
N LEU A 755 -19.96 -23.04 -0.73
CA LEU A 755 -20.90 -22.73 -1.80
C LEU A 755 -21.59 -23.99 -2.36
N ASP A 756 -20.91 -25.15 -2.38
CA ASP A 756 -21.52 -26.41 -2.77
C ASP A 756 -22.59 -26.87 -1.77
N TRP A 757 -22.38 -26.62 -0.47
CA TRP A 757 -23.42 -26.81 0.53
C TRP A 757 -24.68 -25.98 0.20
N LEU A 758 -24.52 -24.70 -0.14
CA LEU A 758 -25.63 -23.83 -0.53
C LEU A 758 -26.34 -24.37 -1.80
N ARG A 759 -25.55 -24.81 -2.78
CA ARG A 759 -26.04 -25.38 -4.02
C ARG A 759 -26.89 -26.65 -3.81
N ARG A 760 -26.50 -27.51 -2.86
CA ARG A 760 -27.18 -28.82 -2.61
C ARG A 760 -28.34 -28.70 -1.63
N GLU A 761 -28.13 -27.96 -0.53
CA GLU A 761 -29.07 -27.97 0.60
C GLU A 761 -30.05 -26.78 0.54
N ARG A 762 -29.74 -25.73 -0.22
CA ARG A 762 -30.48 -24.47 -0.26
C ARG A 762 -30.65 -23.99 -1.71
N ILE A 763 -31.35 -24.82 -2.51
CA ILE A 763 -31.47 -24.64 -3.99
C ILE A 763 -32.05 -23.27 -4.36
N ASP A 764 -32.99 -22.73 -3.63
CA ASP A 764 -33.61 -21.43 -3.95
C ASP A 764 -32.66 -20.27 -3.60
N ASP A 765 -31.96 -20.35 -2.46
CA ASP A 765 -30.91 -19.37 -2.12
C ASP A 765 -29.74 -19.42 -3.14
N TRP A 766 -29.43 -20.63 -3.65
CA TRP A 766 -28.42 -20.77 -4.72
C TRP A 766 -28.84 -20.09 -6.04
N LYS A 767 -30.10 -20.25 -6.43
CA LYS A 767 -30.63 -19.57 -7.63
C LYS A 767 -30.56 -18.04 -7.46
N GLN A 768 -30.98 -17.57 -6.29
CA GLN A 768 -30.91 -16.16 -5.95
C GLN A 768 -29.46 -15.65 -5.95
N LEU A 769 -28.51 -16.42 -5.38
CA LEU A 769 -27.09 -16.10 -5.41
C LEU A 769 -26.57 -15.89 -6.83
N ARG A 770 -26.94 -16.78 -7.78
CA ARG A 770 -26.55 -16.67 -9.20
C ARG A 770 -27.04 -15.38 -9.86
N GLU A 771 -28.23 -14.91 -9.51
CA GLU A 771 -28.80 -13.64 -10.00
C GLU A 771 -28.10 -12.45 -9.37
N GLN A 772 -27.74 -12.55 -8.09
CA GLN A 772 -27.21 -11.46 -7.27
C GLN A 772 -25.68 -11.30 -7.33
N VAL A 773 -24.93 -12.26 -7.88
CA VAL A 773 -23.45 -12.21 -7.99
C VAL A 773 -22.94 -10.91 -8.61
N ARG A 774 -23.71 -10.33 -9.56
CA ARG A 774 -23.34 -9.08 -10.22
C ARG A 774 -23.89 -7.83 -9.55
N VAL A 775 -24.85 -7.98 -8.66
CA VAL A 775 -25.59 -6.90 -8.02
C VAL A 775 -25.09 -6.65 -6.60
N TRP A 776 -24.71 -7.71 -5.88
CA TRP A 776 -24.13 -7.60 -4.54
C TRP A 776 -22.61 -7.39 -4.61
N PRO A 777 -22.10 -6.16 -4.37
CA PRO A 777 -20.70 -5.83 -4.61
C PRO A 777 -19.73 -6.63 -3.74
N PHE A 778 -20.08 -6.90 -2.47
CA PHE A 778 -19.29 -7.73 -1.56
C PHE A 778 -19.06 -9.14 -2.13
N LEU A 779 -20.14 -9.80 -2.55
CA LEU A 779 -20.06 -11.14 -3.13
C LEU A 779 -19.25 -11.14 -4.44
N SER A 780 -19.51 -10.15 -5.30
CA SER A 780 -18.77 -9.99 -6.55
C SER A 780 -17.27 -9.84 -6.31
N TYR A 781 -16.87 -9.01 -5.34
CA TYR A 781 -15.47 -8.82 -4.96
C TYR A 781 -14.84 -10.11 -4.47
N LEU A 782 -15.49 -10.81 -3.53
CA LEU A 782 -15.02 -12.08 -2.96
C LEU A 782 -14.79 -13.15 -4.03
N LEU A 783 -15.80 -13.42 -4.86
CA LEU A 783 -15.73 -14.48 -5.87
C LEU A 783 -14.73 -14.18 -6.98
N HIS A 784 -14.62 -12.92 -7.41
CA HIS A 784 -13.64 -12.53 -8.40
C HIS A 784 -12.19 -12.66 -7.88
N ASN A 785 -11.97 -12.44 -6.60
CA ASN A 785 -10.65 -12.64 -6.00
C ASN A 785 -10.31 -14.12 -5.84
N ALA A 786 -11.25 -14.94 -5.37
CA ALA A 786 -11.06 -16.38 -5.29
C ALA A 786 -10.76 -17.00 -6.66
N GLU A 787 -11.52 -16.60 -7.70
CA GLU A 787 -11.27 -16.99 -9.08
C GLU A 787 -9.86 -16.62 -9.57
N ALA A 788 -9.38 -15.40 -9.28
CA ALA A 788 -8.02 -15.00 -9.66
C ALA A 788 -6.97 -15.90 -9.01
N SER A 789 -7.16 -16.29 -7.75
CA SER A 789 -6.26 -17.20 -7.04
C SER A 789 -6.29 -18.61 -7.63
N LEU A 790 -7.47 -19.13 -8.00
CA LEU A 790 -7.62 -20.42 -8.68
C LEU A 790 -6.92 -20.44 -10.04
N MET A 791 -7.04 -19.36 -10.82
CA MET A 791 -6.35 -19.24 -12.13
C MET A 791 -4.82 -19.21 -12.00
N MET A 792 -4.31 -18.73 -10.87
CA MET A 792 -2.85 -18.72 -10.59
C MET A 792 -2.37 -20.06 -10.03
N ALA A 793 -3.23 -20.86 -9.42
CA ALA A 793 -2.91 -22.20 -8.93
C ALA A 793 -2.61 -23.16 -10.08
N HIS A 794 -1.76 -24.18 -9.84
CA HIS A 794 -1.38 -25.14 -10.88
C HIS A 794 -1.29 -26.56 -10.33
N PRO A 795 -2.30 -27.43 -10.53
CA PRO A 795 -2.36 -28.77 -9.94
C PRO A 795 -1.15 -29.66 -10.17
N GLY A 796 -0.54 -29.59 -11.38
CA GLY A 796 0.67 -30.35 -11.70
C GLY A 796 1.87 -29.94 -10.85
N LEU A 797 2.05 -28.63 -10.65
CA LEU A 797 3.12 -28.09 -9.79
C LEU A 797 2.81 -28.32 -8.31
N MET A 798 1.56 -28.18 -7.87
CA MET A 798 1.18 -28.57 -6.49
C MET A 798 1.62 -30.00 -6.17
N ARG A 799 1.37 -30.95 -7.09
CA ARG A 799 1.78 -32.35 -6.95
C ARG A 799 3.29 -32.50 -6.92
N LEU A 800 4.01 -31.75 -7.76
CA LEU A 800 5.46 -31.73 -7.78
C LEU A 800 6.04 -31.30 -6.43
N TYR A 801 5.52 -30.24 -5.82
CA TYR A 801 5.95 -29.80 -4.50
C TYR A 801 5.51 -30.76 -3.39
N ALA A 802 4.31 -31.34 -3.46
CA ALA A 802 3.85 -32.37 -2.51
C ALA A 802 4.77 -33.57 -2.49
N SER A 803 5.46 -33.91 -3.62
CA SER A 803 6.47 -35.00 -3.68
C SER A 803 7.75 -34.70 -2.87
N LEU A 804 7.90 -33.54 -2.28
CA LEU A 804 8.99 -33.22 -1.36
C LEU A 804 8.72 -33.70 0.07
N VAL A 805 7.47 -34.05 0.40
CA VAL A 805 7.09 -34.56 1.73
C VAL A 805 7.60 -36.00 1.87
N GLU A 806 8.40 -36.26 2.93
CA GLU A 806 9.06 -37.53 3.16
C GLU A 806 8.07 -38.66 3.45
N ASP A 807 7.00 -38.38 4.20
CA ASP A 807 5.89 -39.30 4.45
C ASP A 807 4.93 -39.29 3.26
N GLU A 808 5.06 -40.29 2.39
CA GLU A 808 4.23 -40.44 1.18
C GLU A 808 2.73 -40.57 1.49
N ALA A 809 2.37 -41.24 2.62
CA ALA A 809 0.98 -41.40 3.00
C ALA A 809 0.37 -40.05 3.48
N LEU A 810 1.13 -39.28 4.24
CA LEU A 810 0.77 -37.92 4.64
C LEU A 810 0.63 -37.02 3.41
N SER A 811 1.61 -37.07 2.51
CA SER A 811 1.60 -36.31 1.26
C SER A 811 0.38 -36.59 0.42
N ALA A 812 0.09 -37.85 0.15
CA ALA A 812 -1.06 -38.27 -0.66
C ALA A 812 -2.40 -37.81 -0.03
N ARG A 813 -2.56 -38.04 1.27
CA ARG A 813 -3.78 -37.66 2.00
C ARG A 813 -4.05 -36.15 1.97
N LEU A 814 -3.06 -35.33 2.31
CA LEU A 814 -3.24 -33.88 2.38
C LEU A 814 -3.33 -33.26 0.97
N PHE A 815 -2.52 -33.73 0.03
CA PHE A 815 -2.63 -33.27 -1.35
C PHE A 815 -4.02 -33.56 -1.94
N GLU A 816 -4.56 -34.77 -1.76
CA GLU A 816 -5.89 -35.10 -2.29
C GLU A 816 -6.98 -34.26 -1.63
N THR A 817 -6.90 -34.04 -0.30
CA THR A 817 -7.83 -33.14 0.41
C THR A 817 -7.83 -31.73 -0.18
N ILE A 818 -6.64 -31.19 -0.46
CA ILE A 818 -6.49 -29.85 -1.05
C ILE A 818 -6.97 -29.85 -2.51
N PHE A 819 -6.68 -30.90 -3.26
CA PHE A 819 -7.03 -30.99 -4.68
C PHE A 819 -8.54 -31.19 -4.91
N GLU A 820 -9.21 -31.94 -4.04
CA GLU A 820 -10.69 -32.05 -4.09
C GLU A 820 -11.37 -30.70 -3.84
N GLU A 821 -10.90 -29.93 -2.87
CA GLU A 821 -11.42 -28.58 -2.59
C GLU A 821 -11.12 -27.63 -3.75
N TYR A 822 -9.94 -27.77 -4.41
CA TYR A 822 -9.59 -27.00 -5.62
C TYR A 822 -10.62 -27.24 -6.74
N LYS A 823 -10.87 -28.52 -7.08
CA LYS A 823 -11.84 -28.89 -8.14
C LYS A 823 -13.24 -28.39 -7.83
N LEU A 824 -13.64 -28.50 -6.56
CA LEU A 824 -14.96 -28.08 -6.12
C LEU A 824 -15.09 -26.54 -6.21
N SER A 825 -14.09 -25.81 -5.73
CA SER A 825 -14.05 -24.33 -5.81
C SER A 825 -14.08 -23.84 -7.26
N GLU A 826 -13.29 -24.45 -8.15
CA GLU A 826 -13.29 -24.15 -9.58
C GLU A 826 -14.69 -24.37 -10.20
N SER A 827 -15.31 -25.54 -9.93
CA SER A 827 -16.63 -25.89 -10.46
C SER A 827 -17.73 -24.91 -10.02
N VAL A 828 -17.82 -24.60 -8.74
CA VAL A 828 -18.90 -23.72 -8.24
C VAL A 828 -18.69 -22.26 -8.64
N ILE A 829 -17.44 -21.79 -8.72
CA ILE A 829 -17.14 -20.42 -9.15
C ILE A 829 -17.39 -20.28 -10.67
N GLU A 830 -17.05 -21.28 -11.48
CA GLU A 830 -17.33 -21.26 -12.91
C GLU A 830 -18.85 -21.29 -13.20
N GLU A 831 -19.64 -22.04 -12.40
CA GLU A 831 -21.10 -22.01 -12.49
C GLU A 831 -21.70 -20.63 -12.18
N LEU A 832 -21.14 -19.91 -11.20
CA LEU A 832 -21.61 -18.59 -10.79
C LEU A 832 -21.18 -17.48 -11.75
N LEU A 833 -19.94 -17.49 -12.19
CA LEU A 833 -19.33 -16.39 -12.94
C LEU A 833 -19.20 -16.65 -14.44
N GLY A 834 -19.27 -17.90 -14.88
CA GLY A 834 -18.96 -18.35 -16.25
C GLY A 834 -17.48 -18.59 -16.47
N ASN A 835 -17.09 -18.94 -17.71
CA ASN A 835 -15.72 -19.34 -18.04
C ASN A 835 -14.69 -18.24 -17.75
N SER A 836 -13.75 -18.55 -16.86
CA SER A 836 -12.75 -17.62 -16.33
C SER A 836 -11.78 -17.13 -17.39
N ALA A 837 -11.31 -18.01 -18.29
CA ALA A 837 -10.33 -17.66 -19.32
C ALA A 837 -10.90 -16.64 -20.33
N THR A 838 -12.18 -16.77 -20.68
CA THR A 838 -12.86 -15.83 -21.58
C THR A 838 -13.11 -14.49 -20.90
N ARG A 839 -13.58 -14.51 -19.67
CA ARG A 839 -13.97 -13.32 -18.91
C ARG A 839 -12.74 -12.53 -18.42
N ARG A 840 -11.65 -13.20 -18.05
CA ARG A 840 -10.38 -12.62 -17.58
C ARG A 840 -9.25 -12.81 -18.59
N SER A 841 -9.53 -12.50 -19.84
CA SER A 841 -8.61 -12.72 -20.96
C SER A 841 -7.22 -12.11 -20.75
N ARG A 842 -7.10 -10.97 -20.05
CA ARG A 842 -5.81 -10.37 -19.70
C ARG A 842 -5.02 -11.24 -18.71
N LEU A 843 -5.66 -11.75 -17.65
CA LEU A 843 -4.99 -12.63 -16.68
C LEU A 843 -4.63 -13.96 -17.34
N ALA A 844 -5.51 -14.52 -18.15
CA ALA A 844 -5.24 -15.74 -18.91
C ALA A 844 -4.03 -15.59 -19.86
N LEU A 845 -3.93 -14.44 -20.57
CA LEU A 845 -2.76 -14.14 -21.40
C LEU A 845 -1.49 -14.00 -20.54
N ALA A 846 -1.56 -13.28 -19.41
CA ALA A 846 -0.43 -13.11 -18.50
C ALA A 846 0.11 -14.46 -17.98
N VAL A 847 -0.79 -15.37 -17.59
CA VAL A 847 -0.42 -16.72 -17.12
C VAL A 847 0.21 -17.53 -18.27
N ARG A 848 -0.39 -17.49 -19.47
CA ARG A 848 0.12 -18.22 -20.65
C ARG A 848 1.53 -17.79 -21.04
N LEU A 849 1.78 -16.47 -21.12
CA LEU A 849 3.10 -15.94 -21.51
C LEU A 849 4.23 -16.33 -20.57
N ARG A 850 3.92 -16.66 -19.33
CA ARG A 850 4.90 -16.99 -18.29
C ARG A 850 5.09 -18.48 -18.04
N ARG A 851 4.15 -19.30 -18.55
CA ARG A 851 4.02 -20.72 -18.17
C ARG A 851 5.28 -21.53 -18.42
N GLY A 852 5.82 -21.51 -19.64
CA GLY A 852 6.97 -22.35 -19.99
C GLY A 852 8.21 -22.07 -19.14
N ALA A 853 8.52 -20.80 -18.94
CA ALA A 853 9.63 -20.37 -18.11
C ALA A 853 9.43 -20.69 -16.62
N LEU A 854 8.21 -20.50 -16.11
CA LEU A 854 7.87 -20.86 -14.72
C LEU A 854 7.97 -22.36 -14.47
N ASP A 855 7.53 -23.19 -15.40
CA ASP A 855 7.61 -24.65 -15.28
C ASP A 855 9.06 -25.11 -15.11
N GLN A 856 10.01 -24.53 -15.85
CA GLN A 856 11.46 -24.82 -15.71
C GLN A 856 11.98 -24.41 -14.33
N LEU A 857 11.65 -23.20 -13.88
CA LEU A 857 12.08 -22.69 -12.57
C LEU A 857 11.51 -23.52 -11.40
N HIS A 858 10.26 -23.98 -11.48
CA HIS A 858 9.67 -24.82 -10.44
C HIS A 858 10.32 -26.20 -10.35
N GLN A 859 10.65 -26.82 -11.50
CA GLN A 859 11.39 -28.08 -11.52
C GLN A 859 12.77 -27.93 -10.87
N GLU A 860 13.47 -26.86 -11.22
CA GLU A 860 14.79 -26.57 -10.63
C GLU A 860 14.69 -26.26 -9.12
N GLN A 861 13.70 -25.46 -8.70
CA GLN A 861 13.50 -25.15 -7.28
C GLN A 861 13.27 -26.43 -6.46
N VAL A 862 12.43 -27.35 -6.95
CA VAL A 862 12.19 -28.64 -6.28
C VAL A 862 13.45 -29.50 -6.24
N ARG A 863 14.27 -29.52 -7.31
CA ARG A 863 15.55 -30.21 -7.33
C ARG A 863 16.52 -29.63 -6.28
N LEU A 864 16.63 -28.31 -6.22
CA LEU A 864 17.50 -27.58 -5.27
C LEU A 864 17.02 -27.76 -3.82
N LEU A 865 15.70 -27.72 -3.56
CA LEU A 865 15.15 -27.99 -2.23
C LEU A 865 15.50 -29.39 -1.72
N ARG A 866 15.40 -30.43 -2.59
CA ARG A 866 15.82 -31.80 -2.23
C ARG A 866 17.31 -31.87 -1.92
N ALA A 867 18.15 -31.21 -2.71
CA ALA A 867 19.59 -31.19 -2.50
C ALA A 867 19.96 -30.46 -1.21
N TRP A 868 19.44 -29.26 -1.03
CA TRP A 868 19.77 -28.42 0.11
C TRP A 868 19.27 -29.03 1.45
N ARG A 869 18.07 -29.62 1.47
CA ARG A 869 17.54 -30.27 2.67
C ARG A 869 18.33 -31.53 3.08
N ARG A 870 18.95 -32.22 2.11
CA ARG A 870 19.86 -33.37 2.38
C ARG A 870 21.23 -32.91 2.87
N GLU A 871 21.78 -31.88 2.24
CA GLU A 871 23.10 -31.36 2.53
C GLU A 871 23.09 -29.82 2.39
N PRO A 872 22.85 -29.08 3.51
CA PRO A 872 22.82 -27.62 3.49
C PRO A 872 24.16 -27.01 3.09
N LYS A 873 24.28 -26.55 1.84
CA LYS A 873 25.46 -25.83 1.30
C LYS A 873 25.03 -24.41 0.92
N GLU A 874 25.91 -23.42 1.16
CA GLU A 874 25.67 -22.01 0.87
C GLU A 874 25.43 -21.76 -0.62
N ASP A 875 26.21 -22.38 -1.51
CA ASP A 875 26.02 -22.25 -2.96
C ASP A 875 24.66 -22.78 -3.42
N THR A 876 24.21 -23.91 -2.83
CA THR A 876 22.87 -24.46 -3.13
C THR A 876 21.76 -23.56 -2.62
N LEU A 877 21.93 -22.96 -1.44
CA LEU A 877 20.98 -21.99 -0.90
C LEU A 877 20.92 -20.75 -1.80
N THR A 878 22.07 -20.22 -2.23
CA THR A 878 22.11 -19.06 -3.13
C THR A 878 21.37 -19.33 -4.45
N ALA A 879 21.60 -20.48 -5.07
CA ALA A 879 20.90 -20.90 -6.29
C ALA A 879 19.38 -21.05 -6.02
N LEU A 880 18.98 -21.60 -4.87
CA LEU A 880 17.59 -21.74 -4.46
C LEU A 880 16.91 -20.38 -4.28
N LEU A 881 17.58 -19.42 -3.66
CA LEU A 881 17.07 -18.06 -3.48
C LEU A 881 16.91 -17.32 -4.82
N LEU A 882 17.77 -17.59 -5.80
CA LEU A 882 17.59 -17.09 -7.17
C LEU A 882 16.28 -17.61 -7.79
N THR A 883 15.96 -18.90 -7.60
CA THR A 883 14.69 -19.45 -8.09
C THR A 883 13.48 -18.85 -7.36
N VAL A 884 13.58 -18.62 -6.04
CA VAL A 884 12.52 -17.96 -5.26
C VAL A 884 12.25 -16.56 -5.81
N ASN A 885 13.30 -15.79 -6.09
CA ASN A 885 13.17 -14.44 -6.67
C ASN A 885 12.56 -14.50 -8.09
N ALA A 886 13.10 -15.36 -8.97
CA ALA A 886 12.62 -15.48 -10.34
C ALA A 886 11.16 -15.94 -10.42
N ILE A 887 10.74 -16.90 -9.60
CA ILE A 887 9.34 -17.35 -9.51
C ILE A 887 8.43 -16.21 -8.97
N GLY A 888 8.89 -15.48 -7.94
CA GLY A 888 8.17 -14.31 -7.42
C GLY A 888 7.93 -13.26 -8.51
N MET A 889 8.96 -12.94 -9.28
CA MET A 889 8.85 -12.02 -10.43
C MET A 889 7.90 -12.56 -11.49
N GLY A 890 8.04 -13.83 -11.86
CA GLY A 890 7.20 -14.49 -12.87
C GLY A 890 5.72 -14.57 -12.50
N GLN A 891 5.39 -14.63 -11.22
CA GLN A 891 4.02 -14.61 -10.74
C GLN A 891 3.50 -13.20 -10.41
N LYS A 892 4.33 -12.16 -10.41
CA LYS A 892 4.03 -10.83 -9.87
C LYS A 892 3.60 -10.87 -8.39
N MET A 893 4.13 -11.80 -7.65
CA MET A 893 3.77 -12.07 -6.27
C MET A 893 5.05 -12.31 -5.46
N THR A 894 5.41 -11.32 -4.69
CA THR A 894 6.57 -11.37 -3.78
C THR A 894 6.15 -11.36 -2.30
N GLY A 895 4.83 -11.50 -2.04
CA GLY A 895 4.31 -11.55 -0.68
C GLY A 895 2.83 -11.77 -0.55
#